data_698586e051654347fc17c04bffcff814
#
_entry.id   698586e051654347fc17c04bffcff814
#
_cell.length_a   1.000
_cell.length_b   1.000
_cell.length_c   1.000
_cell.angle_alpha   90.00
_cell.angle_beta   90.00
_cell.angle_gamma   90.00
#
_symmetry.space_group_name_H-M   'P 1'
#
loop_
_entity.id
_entity.type
_entity.pdbx_description
1 polymer ?
#
loop_
_entity_poly.entity_id
_entity_poly.type
_entity_poly.pdbx_seq_one_letter_code
_entity_poly.pdbx_strand_id
1 'polypeptide(L)'
;MISLSPPTICNSAENLSTLPAVRLKNLARYAGMTSVFNIARMSPQKRMAVLVAFVLAWETLALDDALDVLDAMLAVIIRDARKIGQKKRLRSLKDLDKSALALASACSYLLKEETPDESIRAEVFSYIPRQKLAEIITLVREIARPSDDNFHEEMVEQYGRVRRFLPHLLNTVKFSSAPAGVTTLNACDYLSREFSSRRQFFDDAPTEIISRSWKRLVINKEKHITRRGYTLCFLSKLQDSLRRRDVYVTGSNRWGDPRARLLQGADWQANRIKVYRSLGHPTDPQEAIKSLGHQLDSRYRQVAARLCENEAVELDVSGPKPRLTISPLASLDEPDSLKRLSKMISDLLPPVDLTELLLEINAHTGFADEFFHASEASARVDDLPVSISAVLMAEACNIGLEPLIRSNVPALTRHRLNWTKANYLRAETITSANARLVDFQATLPLAQIWGGGEVASADGMRFVTPVRTINAGPNRKYFGNNRGITWYNFVSDQYSGFHGIVIPGTLRDSIFVLEGLLEQETGLNPTEIMTDTAGASELVFGLFWLLGYQFSPRLADAGASVFWRMDHDADYGVLNDIARGQSDPRKIVLQWDEMIRTAGSLKLGKVQASVLVRSLLKSERPSGLTQAIIEVGRINKTLYLLNYIDDEDYRRRILTQLNRGESRHAVARAICHGQKGEIRKRYTDGQEDQLGALGLVTNAVVLWNTIYMQAALDHLRAQGETLNDEDIARLSPLCHGHINMLGHYSFTLAELVTKGHLRPLKEASEAENVA
;
A
#
# COMPACT_ATOMS: atom_id res chain seq x y z
N MET A 1 -18.78 -19.57 -21.04
CA MET A 1 -18.56 -20.34 -19.80
C MET A 1 -18.31 -21.77 -20.20
N ILE A 2 -17.06 -22.18 -20.19
CA ILE A 2 -16.67 -23.55 -20.46
C ILE A 2 -16.66 -24.25 -19.10
N SER A 3 -17.54 -25.24 -18.93
CA SER A 3 -17.53 -26.17 -17.82
C SER A 3 -16.28 -27.04 -17.97
N LEU A 4 -15.20 -26.65 -17.31
CA LEU A 4 -14.05 -27.50 -17.13
C LEU A 4 -14.25 -28.30 -15.84
N SER A 5 -14.76 -29.53 -15.97
CA SER A 5 -14.49 -30.57 -15.00
C SER A 5 -12.95 -30.72 -14.94
N PRO A 6 -12.31 -30.80 -13.77
CA PRO A 6 -10.88 -30.93 -13.70
C PRO A 6 -10.49 -32.29 -14.35
N PRO A 7 -9.67 -32.29 -15.39
CA PRO A 7 -9.13 -33.55 -15.89
C PRO A 7 -8.19 -34.10 -14.81
N THR A 8 -8.07 -35.40 -14.79
CA THR A 8 -7.27 -36.27 -13.92
C THR A 8 -5.75 -35.94 -13.92
N ILE A 9 -5.38 -34.69 -13.83
CA ILE A 9 -3.98 -34.20 -13.70
C ILE A 9 -3.54 -34.22 -12.21
N CYS A 10 -4.47 -34.46 -11.28
CA CYS A 10 -4.21 -34.36 -9.82
C CYS A 10 -3.21 -35.41 -9.28
N ASN A 11 -2.89 -36.49 -9.97
CA ASN A 11 -1.92 -37.48 -9.48
C ASN A 11 -0.45 -37.10 -9.71
N SER A 12 -0.17 -35.99 -10.42
CA SER A 12 1.20 -35.47 -10.60
C SER A 12 1.52 -34.25 -9.75
N ALA A 13 0.57 -33.76 -8.92
CA ALA A 13 0.75 -32.59 -8.09
C ALA A 13 1.83 -32.78 -7.00
N GLU A 14 2.02 -33.98 -6.50
CA GLU A 14 3.07 -34.28 -5.52
C GLU A 14 4.49 -34.08 -6.06
N ASN A 15 4.72 -34.33 -7.35
CA ASN A 15 6.01 -34.10 -7.99
C ASN A 15 6.26 -32.63 -8.39
N LEU A 16 5.22 -31.80 -8.43
CA LEU A 16 5.34 -30.36 -8.77
C LEU A 16 5.75 -29.51 -7.56
N SER A 17 5.54 -30.01 -6.34
CA SER A 17 5.95 -29.32 -5.10
C SER A 17 7.48 -29.19 -4.97
N THR A 18 8.24 -29.94 -5.75
CA THR A 18 9.72 -29.87 -5.79
C THR A 18 10.26 -28.78 -6.71
N LEU A 19 9.41 -28.19 -7.57
CA LEU A 19 9.85 -27.14 -8.49
C LEU A 19 9.80 -25.77 -7.78
N PRO A 20 10.82 -24.91 -7.98
CA PRO A 20 10.81 -23.56 -7.46
C PRO A 20 9.58 -22.79 -8.00
N ALA A 21 8.84 -22.13 -7.09
CA ALA A 21 7.63 -21.35 -7.43
C ALA A 21 7.88 -20.30 -8.51
N VAL A 22 9.06 -19.68 -8.48
CA VAL A 22 9.51 -18.69 -9.49
C VAL A 22 9.56 -19.32 -10.89
N ARG A 23 10.05 -20.56 -11.01
CA ARG A 23 10.11 -21.24 -12.31
C ARG A 23 8.73 -21.58 -12.87
N LEU A 24 7.81 -22.01 -12.00
CA LEU A 24 6.41 -22.24 -12.39
C LEU A 24 5.75 -20.95 -12.87
N LYS A 25 5.94 -19.83 -12.15
CA LYS A 25 5.43 -18.51 -12.52
C LYS A 25 5.98 -18.07 -13.89
N ASN A 26 7.28 -18.22 -14.12
CA ASN A 26 7.92 -17.85 -15.38
C ASN A 26 7.42 -18.67 -16.57
N LEU A 27 7.25 -20.00 -16.41
CA LEU A 27 6.69 -20.85 -17.45
C LEU A 27 5.23 -20.53 -17.75
N ALA A 28 4.42 -20.25 -16.72
CA ALA A 28 3.04 -19.83 -16.87
C ALA A 28 2.92 -18.51 -17.64
N ARG A 29 3.76 -17.54 -17.30
CA ARG A 29 3.82 -16.26 -18.00
C ARG A 29 4.27 -16.44 -19.45
N TYR A 30 5.31 -17.23 -19.68
CA TYR A 30 5.77 -17.58 -21.03
C TYR A 30 4.64 -18.16 -21.88
N ALA A 31 3.82 -19.06 -21.31
CA ALA A 31 2.64 -19.60 -21.99
C ALA A 31 1.61 -18.52 -22.34
N GLY A 32 1.31 -17.61 -21.39
CA GLY A 32 0.36 -16.52 -21.59
C GLY A 32 0.77 -15.51 -22.66
N MET A 33 2.08 -15.33 -22.85
CA MET A 33 2.66 -14.39 -23.85
C MET A 33 2.91 -15.06 -25.21
N THR A 34 2.92 -16.39 -25.28
CA THR A 34 3.23 -17.15 -26.49
C THR A 34 1.95 -17.48 -27.26
N SER A 35 1.97 -17.31 -28.59
CA SER A 35 0.82 -17.68 -29.41
C SER A 35 0.55 -19.19 -29.39
N VAL A 36 -0.72 -19.58 -29.52
CA VAL A 36 -1.14 -20.99 -29.57
C VAL A 36 -0.38 -21.76 -30.66
N PHE A 37 -0.13 -21.13 -31.80
CA PHE A 37 0.65 -21.71 -32.90
C PHE A 37 2.09 -22.04 -32.47
N ASN A 38 2.76 -21.13 -31.75
CA ASN A 38 4.12 -21.36 -31.26
C ASN A 38 4.16 -22.44 -30.16
N ILE A 39 3.15 -22.47 -29.27
CA ILE A 39 3.02 -23.53 -28.27
C ILE A 39 2.86 -24.90 -28.93
N ALA A 40 2.04 -25.00 -30.01
CA ALA A 40 1.83 -26.24 -30.73
C ALA A 40 3.11 -26.79 -31.39
N ARG A 41 4.05 -25.90 -31.75
CA ARG A 41 5.35 -26.28 -32.39
C ARG A 41 6.45 -26.63 -31.38
N MET A 42 6.23 -26.48 -30.11
CA MET A 42 7.19 -26.88 -29.06
C MET A 42 7.34 -28.40 -29.01
N SER A 43 8.50 -28.86 -28.54
CA SER A 43 8.66 -30.29 -28.23
C SER A 43 7.58 -30.75 -27.24
N PRO A 44 7.11 -32.01 -27.30
CA PRO A 44 6.02 -32.49 -26.45
C PRO A 44 6.26 -32.24 -24.95
N GLN A 45 7.50 -32.42 -24.49
CA GLN A 45 7.90 -32.23 -23.09
C GLN A 45 7.83 -30.75 -22.68
N LYS A 46 8.41 -29.84 -23.48
CA LYS A 46 8.36 -28.38 -23.23
C LYS A 46 6.92 -27.87 -23.26
N ARG A 47 6.14 -28.32 -24.26
CA ARG A 47 4.73 -27.95 -24.37
C ARG A 47 3.92 -28.37 -23.15
N MET A 48 4.11 -29.63 -22.69
CA MET A 48 3.42 -30.10 -21.49
C MET A 48 3.80 -29.30 -20.26
N ALA A 49 5.09 -29.07 -20.00
CA ALA A 49 5.55 -28.28 -18.84
C ALA A 49 4.97 -26.87 -18.84
N VAL A 50 4.98 -26.21 -20.00
CA VAL A 50 4.46 -24.84 -20.16
C VAL A 50 2.95 -24.79 -19.94
N LEU A 51 2.19 -25.75 -20.51
CA LEU A 51 0.73 -25.80 -20.35
C LEU A 51 0.31 -26.15 -18.92
N VAL A 52 0.98 -27.08 -18.24
CA VAL A 52 0.69 -27.43 -16.84
C VAL A 52 0.95 -26.24 -15.94
N ALA A 53 2.10 -25.57 -16.08
CA ALA A 53 2.41 -24.37 -15.32
C ALA A 53 1.36 -23.27 -15.55
N PHE A 54 0.91 -23.09 -16.78
CA PHE A 54 -0.12 -22.11 -17.13
C PHE A 54 -1.46 -22.43 -16.45
N VAL A 55 -1.94 -23.67 -16.53
CA VAL A 55 -3.23 -24.07 -15.92
C VAL A 55 -3.21 -23.84 -14.41
N LEU A 56 -2.15 -24.28 -13.72
CA LEU A 56 -2.02 -24.12 -12.28
C LEU A 56 -2.00 -22.66 -11.84
N ALA A 57 -1.23 -21.83 -12.53
CA ALA A 57 -1.15 -20.40 -12.22
C ALA A 57 -2.47 -19.67 -12.51
N TRP A 58 -3.12 -20.01 -13.65
CA TRP A 58 -4.38 -19.38 -14.04
C TRP A 58 -5.57 -19.80 -13.19
N GLU A 59 -5.60 -21.02 -12.68
CA GLU A 59 -6.63 -21.47 -11.74
C GLU A 59 -6.62 -20.60 -10.47
N THR A 60 -5.45 -20.43 -9.88
CA THR A 60 -5.28 -19.56 -8.70
C THR A 60 -5.60 -18.10 -9.01
N LEU A 61 -5.10 -17.57 -10.13
CA LEU A 61 -5.33 -16.19 -10.54
C LEU A 61 -6.82 -15.91 -10.82
N ALA A 62 -7.49 -16.82 -11.54
CA ALA A 62 -8.91 -16.68 -11.84
C ALA A 62 -9.79 -16.70 -10.57
N LEU A 63 -9.40 -17.52 -9.59
CA LEU A 63 -10.06 -17.59 -8.29
C LEU A 63 -9.88 -16.26 -7.51
N ASP A 64 -8.65 -15.76 -7.47
CA ASP A 64 -8.30 -14.49 -6.85
C ASP A 64 -9.06 -13.32 -7.50
N ASP A 65 -9.09 -13.27 -8.82
CA ASP A 65 -9.77 -12.22 -9.59
C ASP A 65 -11.31 -12.28 -9.39
N ALA A 66 -11.89 -13.49 -9.32
CA ALA A 66 -13.31 -13.65 -9.05
C ALA A 66 -13.70 -13.11 -7.66
N LEU A 67 -12.87 -13.34 -6.66
CA LEU A 67 -13.07 -12.85 -5.30
C LEU A 67 -12.84 -11.34 -5.18
N ASP A 68 -11.87 -10.79 -5.91
CA ASP A 68 -11.67 -9.33 -6.00
C ASP A 68 -12.87 -8.64 -6.65
N VAL A 69 -13.42 -9.22 -7.72
CA VAL A 69 -14.65 -8.73 -8.36
C VAL A 69 -15.83 -8.80 -7.40
N LEU A 70 -15.97 -9.87 -6.63
CA LEU A 70 -16.99 -10.00 -5.60
C LEU A 70 -16.87 -8.88 -4.55
N ASP A 71 -15.68 -8.70 -3.99
CA ASP A 71 -15.43 -7.65 -2.98
C ASP A 71 -15.72 -6.26 -3.53
N ALA A 72 -15.25 -5.96 -4.74
CA ALA A 72 -15.51 -4.68 -5.40
C ALA A 72 -17.00 -4.45 -5.67
N MET A 73 -17.74 -5.48 -6.10
CA MET A 73 -19.16 -5.38 -6.38
C MET A 73 -19.97 -5.17 -5.10
N LEU A 74 -19.66 -5.88 -4.02
CA LEU A 74 -20.30 -5.69 -2.72
C LEU A 74 -20.03 -4.28 -2.17
N ALA A 75 -18.80 -3.78 -2.31
CA ALA A 75 -18.44 -2.41 -1.95
C ALA A 75 -19.25 -1.36 -2.74
N VAL A 76 -19.53 -1.62 -4.02
CA VAL A 76 -20.40 -0.76 -4.85
C VAL A 76 -21.83 -0.80 -4.35
N ILE A 77 -22.38 -1.97 -4.05
CA ILE A 77 -23.75 -2.13 -3.52
C ILE A 77 -23.92 -1.34 -2.22
N ILE A 78 -22.99 -1.49 -1.28
CA ILE A 78 -23.01 -0.78 0.02
C ILE A 78 -22.92 0.74 -0.20
N ARG A 79 -22.01 1.19 -1.07
CA ARG A 79 -21.86 2.61 -1.38
C ARG A 79 -23.11 3.21 -2.03
N ASP A 80 -23.71 2.49 -2.97
CA ASP A 80 -24.92 2.93 -3.67
C ASP A 80 -26.10 2.98 -2.69
N ALA A 81 -26.25 1.99 -1.81
CA ALA A 81 -27.25 1.98 -0.75
C ALA A 81 -27.10 3.21 0.16
N ARG A 82 -25.88 3.51 0.61
CA ARG A 82 -25.59 4.70 1.42
C ARG A 82 -25.97 6.00 0.69
N LYS A 83 -25.62 6.12 -0.59
CA LYS A 83 -25.92 7.30 -1.41
C LYS A 83 -27.44 7.49 -1.58
N ILE A 84 -28.18 6.40 -1.84
CA ILE A 84 -29.64 6.42 -1.98
C ILE A 84 -30.27 6.82 -0.64
N GLY A 85 -29.87 6.20 0.46
CA GLY A 85 -30.39 6.48 1.78
C GLY A 85 -30.11 7.91 2.24
N GLN A 86 -28.90 8.44 2.02
CA GLN A 86 -28.57 9.84 2.27
C GLN A 86 -29.48 10.80 1.48
N LYS A 87 -29.73 10.48 0.19
CA LYS A 87 -30.62 11.30 -0.64
C LYS A 87 -32.09 11.24 -0.17
N LYS A 88 -32.55 10.05 0.24
CA LYS A 88 -33.87 9.91 0.86
C LYS A 88 -33.99 10.74 2.14
N ARG A 89 -32.98 10.67 3.01
CA ARG A 89 -32.92 11.44 4.26
C ARG A 89 -32.94 12.94 4.01
N LEU A 90 -32.16 13.46 3.08
CA LEU A 90 -32.15 14.89 2.74
C LEU A 90 -33.52 15.38 2.23
N ARG A 91 -34.27 14.54 1.51
CA ARG A 91 -35.59 14.89 1.03
C ARG A 91 -36.63 14.94 2.14
N SER A 92 -36.52 14.07 3.14
CA SER A 92 -37.45 13.99 4.28
C SER A 92 -37.14 14.94 5.43
N LEU A 93 -35.98 15.66 5.38
CA LEU A 93 -35.54 16.55 6.46
C LEU A 93 -36.56 17.65 6.76
N LYS A 94 -37.13 18.31 5.74
CA LYS A 94 -38.14 19.37 5.93
C LYS A 94 -39.39 18.89 6.64
N ASP A 95 -39.84 17.67 6.34
CA ASP A 95 -41.02 17.08 6.96
C ASP A 95 -40.72 16.63 8.38
N LEU A 96 -39.50 16.14 8.61
CA LEU A 96 -39.00 15.80 9.95
C LEU A 96 -38.89 17.04 10.83
N ASP A 97 -38.30 18.14 10.32
CA ASP A 97 -38.17 19.41 11.06
C ASP A 97 -39.51 20.00 11.45
N LYS A 98 -40.48 20.04 10.50
CA LYS A 98 -41.84 20.48 10.80
C LYS A 98 -42.49 19.63 11.88
N SER A 99 -42.36 18.33 11.77
CA SER A 99 -42.94 17.38 12.71
C SER A 99 -42.27 17.44 14.09
N ALA A 100 -40.94 17.63 14.13
CA ALA A 100 -40.19 17.79 15.37
C ALA A 100 -40.54 19.10 16.10
N LEU A 101 -40.64 20.21 15.36
CA LEU A 101 -41.09 21.48 15.91
C LEU A 101 -42.52 21.43 16.47
N ALA A 102 -43.44 20.76 15.77
CA ALA A 102 -44.80 20.55 16.22
C ALA A 102 -44.88 19.68 17.50
N LEU A 103 -44.06 18.62 17.57
CA LEU A 103 -43.93 17.80 18.78
C LEU A 103 -43.30 18.58 19.94
N ALA A 104 -42.22 19.34 19.67
CA ALA A 104 -41.57 20.18 20.69
C ALA A 104 -42.58 21.21 21.27
N SER A 105 -43.37 21.83 20.40
CA SER A 105 -44.42 22.75 20.84
C SER A 105 -45.51 22.04 21.68
N ALA A 106 -45.94 20.86 21.26
CA ALA A 106 -46.89 20.06 22.03
C ALA A 106 -46.31 19.64 23.41
N CYS A 107 -45.05 19.25 23.45
CA CYS A 107 -44.37 18.84 24.68
C CYS A 107 -44.11 20.07 25.61
N SER A 108 -43.94 21.28 25.07
CA SER A 108 -43.74 22.48 25.91
C SER A 108 -44.91 22.81 26.80
N TYR A 109 -46.15 22.38 26.38
CA TYR A 109 -47.33 22.52 27.26
C TYR A 109 -47.28 21.60 28.47
N LEU A 110 -46.57 20.48 28.41
CA LEU A 110 -46.37 19.56 29.55
C LEU A 110 -45.40 20.12 30.59
N LEU A 111 -44.60 21.11 30.21
CA LEU A 111 -43.58 21.73 31.07
C LEU A 111 -44.06 23.08 31.68
N LYS A 112 -45.30 23.50 31.43
CA LYS A 112 -45.88 24.71 32.00
C LYS A 112 -46.31 24.48 33.45
N GLU A 113 -45.59 25.02 34.42
CA GLU A 113 -45.90 24.89 35.86
C GLU A 113 -47.23 25.53 36.27
N GLU A 114 -47.73 26.50 35.49
CA GLU A 114 -48.94 27.25 35.77
C GLU A 114 -50.25 26.48 35.39
N THR A 115 -50.13 25.37 34.64
CA THR A 115 -51.32 24.63 34.14
C THR A 115 -51.60 23.42 35.04
N PRO A 116 -52.82 23.31 35.62
CA PRO A 116 -53.17 22.14 36.40
C PRO A 116 -53.11 20.84 35.58
N ASP A 117 -52.63 19.76 36.17
CA ASP A 117 -52.44 18.45 35.50
C ASP A 117 -53.73 17.94 34.82
N GLU A 118 -54.91 18.23 35.35
CA GLU A 118 -56.20 17.82 34.81
C GLU A 118 -56.54 18.51 33.48
N SER A 119 -55.99 19.71 33.21
CA SER A 119 -56.29 20.53 32.02
C SER A 119 -55.17 20.41 30.92
N ILE A 120 -54.02 19.90 31.25
CA ILE A 120 -52.87 19.77 30.29
C ILE A 120 -53.26 19.08 29.00
N ARG A 121 -54.00 17.96 29.08
CA ARG A 121 -54.44 17.22 27.91
C ARG A 121 -55.38 18.02 27.02
N ALA A 122 -56.26 18.83 27.60
CA ALA A 122 -57.19 19.70 26.88
C ALA A 122 -56.41 20.85 26.17
N GLU A 123 -55.43 21.44 26.84
CA GLU A 123 -54.57 22.48 26.23
C GLU A 123 -53.71 21.92 25.06
N VAL A 124 -53.07 20.78 25.24
CA VAL A 124 -52.29 20.16 24.15
C VAL A 124 -53.21 19.88 22.94
N PHE A 125 -54.42 19.36 23.15
CA PHE A 125 -55.34 19.05 22.04
C PHE A 125 -56.03 20.28 21.46
N SER A 126 -56.09 21.39 22.16
CA SER A 126 -56.53 22.67 21.62
C SER A 126 -55.50 23.26 20.65
N TYR A 127 -54.20 23.05 20.94
CA TYR A 127 -53.10 23.47 20.07
C TYR A 127 -52.91 22.53 18.87
N ILE A 128 -52.86 21.22 19.11
CA ILE A 128 -52.75 20.20 18.05
C ILE A 128 -53.87 19.16 18.24
N PRO A 129 -54.80 19.05 17.32
CA PRO A 129 -55.85 18.02 17.37
C PRO A 129 -55.25 16.61 17.54
N ARG A 130 -55.85 15.77 18.37
CA ARG A 130 -55.39 14.41 18.71
C ARG A 130 -55.03 13.58 17.47
N GLN A 131 -55.88 13.65 16.43
CA GLN A 131 -55.65 12.92 15.18
C GLN A 131 -54.37 13.39 14.47
N LYS A 132 -54.18 14.72 14.37
CA LYS A 132 -53.01 15.32 13.74
C LYS A 132 -51.73 15.03 14.53
N LEU A 133 -51.79 15.01 15.85
CA LEU A 133 -50.64 14.62 16.70
C LEU A 133 -50.27 13.14 16.49
N ALA A 134 -51.27 12.25 16.35
CA ALA A 134 -51.04 10.84 16.05
C ALA A 134 -50.39 10.64 14.67
N GLU A 135 -50.83 11.40 13.66
CA GLU A 135 -50.24 11.41 12.32
C GLU A 135 -48.79 11.88 12.36
N ILE A 136 -48.50 12.96 13.08
CA ILE A 136 -47.12 13.48 13.25
C ILE A 136 -46.24 12.47 13.94
N ILE A 137 -46.70 11.82 15.02
CA ILE A 137 -45.94 10.78 15.72
C ILE A 137 -45.62 9.61 14.79
N THR A 138 -46.60 9.20 13.99
CA THR A 138 -46.42 8.12 13.03
C THR A 138 -45.42 8.52 11.97
N LEU A 139 -45.54 9.72 11.41
CA LEU A 139 -44.62 10.26 10.41
C LEU A 139 -43.18 10.38 10.95
N VAL A 140 -42.99 10.89 12.17
CA VAL A 140 -41.67 10.97 12.80
C VAL A 140 -41.08 9.58 13.00
N ARG A 141 -41.85 8.61 13.45
CA ARG A 141 -41.39 7.20 13.61
C ARG A 141 -40.99 6.55 12.29
N GLU A 142 -41.62 6.92 11.19
CA GLU A 142 -41.30 6.41 9.84
C GLU A 142 -40.08 7.07 9.24
N ILE A 143 -39.92 8.39 9.45
CA ILE A 143 -38.82 9.19 8.85
C ILE A 143 -37.58 9.20 9.72
N ALA A 144 -37.72 9.20 11.06
CA ALA A 144 -36.58 9.21 11.97
C ALA A 144 -35.78 7.90 11.87
N ARG A 145 -34.55 8.04 11.51
CA ARG A 145 -33.62 6.91 11.45
C ARG A 145 -32.73 6.87 12.69
N PRO A 146 -32.43 5.68 13.22
CA PRO A 146 -31.53 5.55 14.36
C PRO A 146 -30.13 6.08 14.01
N SER A 147 -29.36 6.47 15.01
CA SER A 147 -27.98 6.98 14.84
C SER A 147 -27.04 5.93 14.20
N ASP A 148 -27.35 4.64 14.35
CA ASP A 148 -26.65 3.49 13.80
C ASP A 148 -27.19 3.01 12.45
N ASP A 149 -27.93 3.86 11.70
CA ASP A 149 -28.47 3.53 10.39
C ASP A 149 -27.35 3.25 9.38
N ASN A 150 -27.23 1.97 9.03
CA ASN A 150 -26.24 1.48 8.06
C ASN A 150 -26.80 1.39 6.64
N PHE A 151 -27.97 1.95 6.36
CA PHE A 151 -28.64 1.93 5.04
C PHE A 151 -28.93 0.52 4.53
N HIS A 152 -29.19 -0.41 5.42
CA HIS A 152 -29.46 -1.81 5.08
C HIS A 152 -30.78 -1.99 4.29
N GLU A 153 -31.77 -1.12 4.48
CA GLU A 153 -33.00 -1.12 3.69
C GLU A 153 -32.73 -0.92 2.22
N GLU A 154 -31.96 0.14 1.90
CA GLU A 154 -31.54 0.45 0.54
C GLU A 154 -30.63 -0.63 -0.05
N MET A 155 -29.92 -1.35 0.80
CA MET A 155 -29.11 -2.50 0.38
C MET A 155 -30.04 -3.67 -0.02
N VAL A 156 -31.08 -3.98 0.74
CA VAL A 156 -32.08 -5.03 0.43
C VAL A 156 -32.80 -4.74 -0.89
N GLU A 157 -33.11 -3.47 -1.20
CA GLU A 157 -33.69 -3.08 -2.49
C GLU A 157 -32.81 -3.51 -3.69
N GLN A 158 -31.50 -3.66 -3.50
CA GLN A 158 -30.57 -4.07 -4.56
C GLN A 158 -30.41 -5.59 -4.73
N TYR A 159 -31.21 -6.41 -4.07
CA TYR A 159 -31.19 -7.88 -4.16
C TYR A 159 -31.15 -8.41 -5.59
N GLY A 160 -31.83 -7.73 -6.53
CA GLY A 160 -31.85 -8.11 -7.95
C GLY A 160 -30.45 -8.18 -8.60
N ARG A 161 -29.47 -7.43 -8.07
CA ARG A 161 -28.09 -7.39 -8.58
C ARG A 161 -27.29 -8.64 -8.19
N VAL A 162 -27.63 -9.28 -7.07
CA VAL A 162 -26.85 -10.41 -6.53
C VAL A 162 -27.49 -11.76 -6.84
N ARG A 163 -28.79 -11.85 -6.97
CA ARG A 163 -29.54 -13.11 -7.13
C ARG A 163 -29.11 -13.97 -8.32
N ARG A 164 -28.52 -13.36 -9.36
CA ARG A 164 -28.14 -14.07 -10.61
C ARG A 164 -26.81 -14.75 -10.52
N PHE A 165 -25.82 -14.16 -9.83
CA PHE A 165 -24.46 -14.69 -9.79
C PHE A 165 -24.20 -15.50 -8.51
N LEU A 166 -24.91 -15.19 -7.40
CA LEU A 166 -24.63 -15.78 -6.09
C LEU A 166 -24.72 -17.32 -6.08
N PRO A 167 -25.68 -17.98 -6.72
CA PRO A 167 -25.71 -19.45 -6.74
C PRO A 167 -24.46 -20.07 -7.38
N HIS A 168 -24.02 -19.49 -8.50
CA HIS A 168 -22.81 -19.96 -9.17
C HIS A 168 -21.56 -19.78 -8.29
N LEU A 169 -21.45 -18.65 -7.62
CA LEU A 169 -20.35 -18.36 -6.70
C LEU A 169 -20.31 -19.39 -5.56
N LEU A 170 -21.45 -19.59 -4.87
CA LEU A 170 -21.54 -20.48 -3.70
C LEU A 170 -21.27 -21.96 -4.08
N ASN A 171 -21.64 -22.37 -5.29
CA ASN A 171 -21.43 -23.75 -5.75
C ASN A 171 -20.00 -23.98 -6.29
N THR A 172 -19.29 -22.92 -6.74
CA THR A 172 -17.97 -23.06 -7.35
C THR A 172 -16.84 -22.80 -6.37
N VAL A 173 -17.01 -21.81 -5.49
CA VAL A 173 -15.99 -21.38 -4.53
C VAL A 173 -16.12 -22.16 -3.24
N LYS A 174 -15.06 -22.87 -2.84
CA LYS A 174 -15.03 -23.59 -1.55
C LYS A 174 -14.53 -22.66 -0.45
N PHE A 175 -15.46 -22.16 0.36
CA PHE A 175 -15.15 -21.36 1.52
C PHE A 175 -14.74 -22.24 2.70
N SER A 176 -13.82 -21.76 3.50
CA SER A 176 -13.39 -22.34 4.77
C SER A 176 -13.37 -21.24 5.83
N SER A 177 -13.34 -21.58 7.12
CA SER A 177 -13.33 -20.56 8.16
C SER A 177 -12.35 -20.87 9.29
N ALA A 178 -11.85 -19.80 9.91
CA ALA A 178 -11.33 -19.81 11.25
C ALA A 178 -12.50 -19.86 12.26
N PRO A 179 -12.25 -20.12 13.56
CA PRO A 179 -13.31 -20.16 14.58
C PRO A 179 -14.23 -18.94 14.58
N ALA A 180 -13.69 -17.75 14.32
CA ALA A 180 -14.48 -16.50 14.25
C ALA A 180 -15.42 -16.41 13.04
N GLY A 181 -15.18 -17.19 11.99
CA GLY A 181 -15.95 -17.18 10.75
C GLY A 181 -17.02 -18.27 10.65
N VAL A 182 -17.13 -19.17 11.63
CA VAL A 182 -18.02 -20.36 11.58
C VAL A 182 -19.48 -19.98 11.32
N THR A 183 -20.00 -18.94 11.97
CA THR A 183 -21.37 -18.48 11.77
C THR A 183 -21.64 -18.02 10.34
N THR A 184 -20.65 -17.37 9.72
CA THR A 184 -20.75 -16.94 8.31
C THR A 184 -20.64 -18.13 7.37
N LEU A 185 -19.78 -19.12 7.67
CA LEU A 185 -19.65 -20.33 6.89
C LEU A 185 -20.93 -21.17 6.93
N ASN A 186 -21.56 -21.36 8.11
CA ASN A 186 -22.83 -22.08 8.26
C ASN A 186 -23.94 -21.44 7.39
N ALA A 187 -24.00 -20.11 7.36
CA ALA A 187 -24.95 -19.39 6.50
C ALA A 187 -24.61 -19.53 5.01
N CYS A 188 -23.32 -19.61 4.65
CA CYS A 188 -22.86 -19.90 3.30
C CYS A 188 -23.36 -21.28 2.84
N ASP A 189 -23.12 -22.31 3.65
CA ASP A 189 -23.52 -23.70 3.37
C ASP A 189 -25.04 -23.85 3.28
N TYR A 190 -25.77 -23.14 4.12
CA TYR A 190 -27.23 -23.08 4.04
C TYR A 190 -27.70 -22.47 2.71
N LEU A 191 -27.18 -21.31 2.35
CA LEU A 191 -27.54 -20.62 1.11
C LEU A 191 -27.10 -21.41 -0.13
N SER A 192 -25.98 -22.09 -0.11
CA SER A 192 -25.51 -22.95 -1.21
C SER A 192 -26.55 -24.05 -1.53
N ARG A 193 -27.16 -24.65 -0.51
CA ARG A 193 -28.20 -25.70 -0.67
C ARG A 193 -29.56 -25.11 -1.07
N GLU A 194 -29.99 -24.04 -0.39
CA GLU A 194 -31.36 -23.52 -0.51
C GLU A 194 -31.56 -22.46 -1.59
N PHE A 195 -30.48 -21.88 -2.14
CA PHE A 195 -30.62 -20.78 -3.09
C PHE A 195 -31.34 -21.14 -4.39
N SER A 196 -31.28 -22.40 -4.80
CA SER A 196 -31.98 -22.92 -5.97
C SER A 196 -33.48 -23.17 -5.70
N SER A 197 -33.87 -23.23 -4.43
CA SER A 197 -35.30 -23.39 -4.07
C SER A 197 -36.09 -22.15 -4.47
N ARG A 198 -37.42 -22.31 -4.68
CA ARG A 198 -38.32 -21.17 -4.94
C ARG A 198 -38.94 -20.58 -3.68
N ARG A 199 -38.45 -21.00 -2.48
CA ARG A 199 -38.95 -20.52 -1.18
C ARG A 199 -38.80 -19.01 -1.05
N GLN A 200 -39.80 -18.36 -0.53
CA GLN A 200 -39.79 -16.93 -0.21
C GLN A 200 -39.22 -16.67 1.18
N PHE A 201 -39.35 -17.62 2.09
CA PHE A 201 -38.90 -17.57 3.47
C PHE A 201 -37.89 -18.69 3.75
N PHE A 202 -36.94 -18.41 4.62
CA PHE A 202 -35.83 -19.27 5.05
C PHE A 202 -35.91 -19.51 6.56
N ASP A 203 -37.04 -19.99 7.07
CA ASP A 203 -37.33 -20.07 8.50
C ASP A 203 -36.42 -21.06 9.26
N ASP A 204 -35.78 -21.96 8.54
CA ASP A 204 -34.78 -22.91 9.00
C ASP A 204 -33.33 -22.43 8.87
N ALA A 205 -33.12 -21.16 8.45
CA ALA A 205 -31.78 -20.61 8.29
C ALA A 205 -31.05 -20.32 9.62
N PRO A 206 -29.70 -20.49 9.68
CA PRO A 206 -28.93 -20.11 10.86
C PRO A 206 -29.13 -18.63 11.22
N THR A 207 -29.55 -18.37 12.46
CA THR A 207 -29.88 -17.00 12.92
C THR A 207 -28.72 -16.27 13.58
N GLU A 208 -27.63 -16.95 13.94
CA GLU A 208 -26.48 -16.38 14.63
C GLU A 208 -25.76 -15.29 13.81
N ILE A 209 -25.89 -15.35 12.47
CA ILE A 209 -25.34 -14.34 11.58
C ILE A 209 -26.10 -13.01 11.63
N ILE A 210 -27.36 -13.02 12.12
CA ILE A 210 -28.27 -11.87 12.08
C ILE A 210 -27.92 -10.90 13.21
N SER A 211 -27.21 -9.83 12.90
CA SER A 211 -26.92 -8.77 13.86
C SER A 211 -28.18 -7.94 14.20
N ARG A 212 -28.12 -7.19 15.33
CA ARG A 212 -29.22 -6.34 15.79
C ARG A 212 -29.71 -5.37 14.71
N SER A 213 -28.79 -4.77 13.95
CA SER A 213 -29.11 -3.82 12.87
C SER A 213 -29.82 -4.47 11.66
N TRP A 214 -29.61 -5.76 11.43
CA TRP A 214 -30.25 -6.51 10.37
C TRP A 214 -31.57 -7.15 10.77
N LYS A 215 -31.82 -7.34 12.08
CA LYS A 215 -32.92 -8.15 12.60
C LYS A 215 -34.29 -7.74 12.03
N ARG A 216 -34.61 -6.43 11.99
CA ARG A 216 -35.89 -5.93 11.49
C ARG A 216 -36.10 -6.12 9.97
N LEU A 217 -35.04 -6.28 9.19
CA LEU A 217 -35.06 -6.43 7.73
C LEU A 217 -35.03 -7.89 7.30
N VAL A 218 -34.46 -8.74 8.14
CA VAL A 218 -34.34 -10.17 7.92
C VAL A 218 -35.63 -10.87 8.43
N ILE A 219 -36.08 -10.51 9.63
CA ILE A 219 -37.27 -11.12 10.26
C ILE A 219 -38.47 -10.16 10.09
N ASN A 220 -39.51 -10.63 9.42
CA ASN A 220 -40.73 -9.84 9.21
C ASN A 220 -41.61 -9.82 10.49
N LYS A 221 -42.73 -9.07 10.44
CA LYS A 221 -43.69 -8.96 11.58
C LYS A 221 -44.31 -10.30 11.99
N GLU A 222 -44.39 -11.26 11.08
CA GLU A 222 -44.95 -12.61 11.26
C GLU A 222 -43.88 -13.60 11.74
N LYS A 223 -42.66 -13.11 12.06
CA LYS A 223 -41.47 -13.87 12.51
C LYS A 223 -40.84 -14.78 11.45
N HIS A 224 -41.18 -14.63 10.17
CA HIS A 224 -40.55 -15.35 9.07
C HIS A 224 -39.26 -14.70 8.65
N ILE A 225 -38.23 -15.50 8.29
CA ILE A 225 -36.94 -15.03 7.76
C ILE A 225 -37.09 -14.80 6.25
N THR A 226 -37.00 -13.53 5.85
CA THR A 226 -37.13 -13.13 4.44
C THR A 226 -35.88 -13.49 3.64
N ARG A 227 -36.04 -14.15 2.50
CA ARG A 227 -34.96 -14.52 1.59
C ARG A 227 -34.06 -13.33 1.21
N ARG A 228 -34.67 -12.19 0.85
CA ARG A 228 -33.91 -10.99 0.42
C ARG A 228 -33.07 -10.42 1.55
N GLY A 229 -33.65 -10.21 2.71
CA GLY A 229 -32.99 -9.69 3.89
C GLY A 229 -31.84 -10.59 4.35
N TYR A 230 -32.09 -11.89 4.45
CA TYR A 230 -31.10 -12.87 4.86
C TYR A 230 -29.89 -12.93 3.90
N THR A 231 -30.15 -12.95 2.58
CA THR A 231 -29.10 -12.99 1.56
C THR A 231 -28.20 -11.75 1.63
N LEU A 232 -28.77 -10.54 1.79
CA LEU A 232 -27.95 -9.32 1.87
C LEU A 232 -27.23 -9.19 3.22
N CYS A 233 -27.85 -9.64 4.30
CA CYS A 233 -27.18 -9.77 5.61
C CYS A 233 -25.97 -10.68 5.51
N PHE A 234 -26.14 -11.89 4.95
CA PHE A 234 -25.04 -12.82 4.68
C PHE A 234 -23.92 -12.18 3.85
N LEU A 235 -24.24 -11.55 2.71
CA LEU A 235 -23.22 -10.95 1.83
C LEU A 235 -22.45 -9.82 2.49
N SER A 236 -23.10 -9.00 3.32
CA SER A 236 -22.43 -7.98 4.12
C SER A 236 -21.44 -8.62 5.10
N LYS A 237 -21.86 -9.67 5.81
CA LYS A 237 -21.00 -10.40 6.75
C LYS A 237 -19.89 -11.19 6.05
N LEU A 238 -20.21 -11.81 4.90
CA LEU A 238 -19.21 -12.51 4.09
C LEU A 238 -18.10 -11.58 3.63
N GLN A 239 -18.43 -10.37 3.14
CA GLN A 239 -17.43 -9.39 2.74
C GLN A 239 -16.49 -9.03 3.91
N ASP A 240 -17.06 -8.74 5.08
CA ASP A 240 -16.28 -8.40 6.26
C ASP A 240 -15.40 -9.59 6.70
N SER A 241 -15.97 -10.81 6.73
CA SER A 241 -15.25 -12.03 7.13
C SER A 241 -14.14 -12.40 6.15
N LEU A 242 -14.37 -12.25 4.84
CA LEU A 242 -13.34 -12.45 3.80
C LEU A 242 -12.19 -11.43 3.95
N ARG A 243 -12.50 -10.17 4.19
CA ARG A 243 -11.48 -9.11 4.38
C ARG A 243 -10.65 -9.33 5.64
N ARG A 244 -11.22 -9.93 6.69
CA ARG A 244 -10.54 -10.30 7.93
C ARG A 244 -9.85 -11.66 7.87
N ARG A 245 -10.11 -12.45 6.84
CA ARG A 245 -9.71 -13.86 6.75
C ARG A 245 -10.30 -14.74 7.86
N ASP A 246 -11.43 -14.32 8.46
CA ASP A 246 -12.26 -15.19 9.29
C ASP A 246 -12.93 -16.28 8.44
N VAL A 247 -13.37 -15.91 7.24
CA VAL A 247 -13.69 -16.81 6.12
C VAL A 247 -12.64 -16.62 5.04
N TYR A 248 -12.16 -17.70 4.47
CA TYR A 248 -11.10 -17.71 3.47
C TYR A 248 -11.37 -18.77 2.40
N VAL A 249 -10.59 -18.75 1.31
CA VAL A 249 -10.76 -19.69 0.20
C VAL A 249 -9.47 -20.47 0.00
N THR A 250 -9.56 -21.79 0.17
CA THR A 250 -8.42 -22.69 -0.07
C THR A 250 -8.04 -22.66 -1.55
N GLY A 251 -6.73 -22.54 -1.83
CA GLY A 251 -6.22 -22.42 -3.20
C GLY A 251 -6.11 -20.98 -3.72
N SER A 252 -6.66 -19.98 -3.02
CA SER A 252 -6.45 -18.57 -3.31
C SER A 252 -5.16 -18.07 -2.66
N ASN A 253 -4.38 -17.28 -3.39
CA ASN A 253 -3.21 -16.60 -2.82
C ASN A 253 -3.60 -15.33 -2.06
N ARG A 254 -4.51 -14.53 -2.61
CA ARG A 254 -4.96 -13.26 -2.05
C ARG A 254 -6.01 -13.42 -0.96
N TRP A 255 -6.85 -14.46 -1.03
CA TRP A 255 -8.00 -14.69 -0.15
C TRP A 255 -7.90 -15.97 0.69
N GLY A 256 -6.72 -16.60 0.70
CA GLY A 256 -6.38 -17.72 1.58
C GLY A 256 -6.18 -17.28 3.04
N ASP A 257 -5.96 -18.23 3.94
CA ASP A 257 -5.61 -17.95 5.33
C ASP A 257 -4.12 -17.62 5.48
N PRO A 258 -3.75 -16.36 5.79
CA PRO A 258 -2.36 -15.99 5.97
C PRO A 258 -1.73 -16.65 7.20
N ARG A 259 -2.54 -17.05 8.20
CA ARG A 259 -2.07 -17.69 9.42
C ARG A 259 -1.57 -19.12 9.17
N ALA A 260 -2.14 -19.79 8.16
CA ALA A 260 -1.69 -21.13 7.77
C ALA A 260 -0.26 -21.13 7.17
N ARG A 261 0.23 -19.98 6.73
CA ARG A 261 1.59 -19.80 6.17
C ARG A 261 2.63 -19.40 7.22
N LEU A 262 2.20 -19.06 8.43
CA LEU A 262 3.14 -18.77 9.52
C LEU A 262 3.91 -20.03 9.92
N LEU A 263 5.12 -19.86 10.43
CA LEU A 263 5.88 -20.97 11.03
C LEU A 263 5.02 -21.68 12.09
N GLN A 264 4.88 -23.00 12.01
CA GLN A 264 4.03 -23.78 12.91
C GLN A 264 4.70 -25.09 13.32
N GLY A 265 4.26 -25.64 14.46
CA GLY A 265 4.66 -26.97 14.93
C GLY A 265 6.18 -27.18 14.96
N ALA A 266 6.66 -28.25 14.34
CA ALA A 266 8.07 -28.61 14.29
C ALA A 266 8.94 -27.54 13.61
N ASP A 267 8.45 -26.89 12.55
CA ASP A 267 9.19 -25.81 11.86
C ASP A 267 9.41 -24.60 12.76
N TRP A 268 8.42 -24.25 13.58
CA TRP A 268 8.58 -23.18 14.56
C TRP A 268 9.62 -23.57 15.61
N GLN A 269 9.50 -24.74 16.19
CA GLN A 269 10.43 -25.21 17.23
C GLN A 269 11.88 -25.25 16.74
N ALA A 270 12.10 -25.72 15.52
CA ALA A 270 13.43 -25.80 14.90
C ALA A 270 14.06 -24.41 14.63
N ASN A 271 13.24 -23.41 14.33
CA ASN A 271 13.71 -22.07 13.97
C ASN A 271 13.57 -21.05 15.10
N ARG A 272 12.88 -21.36 16.18
CA ARG A 272 12.51 -20.43 17.26
C ARG A 272 13.70 -19.61 17.76
N ILE A 273 14.78 -20.23 18.19
CA ILE A 273 15.96 -19.53 18.72
C ILE A 273 16.63 -18.67 17.67
N LYS A 274 16.71 -19.15 16.42
CA LYS A 274 17.29 -18.38 15.30
C LYS A 274 16.47 -17.12 15.01
N VAL A 275 15.13 -17.23 15.07
CA VAL A 275 14.21 -16.11 14.87
C VAL A 275 14.39 -15.08 15.98
N TYR A 276 14.42 -15.48 17.26
CA TYR A 276 14.65 -14.54 18.36
C TYR A 276 15.96 -13.76 18.19
N ARG A 277 17.05 -14.44 17.85
CA ARG A 277 18.36 -13.81 17.59
C ARG A 277 18.32 -12.88 16.38
N SER A 278 17.69 -13.32 15.30
CA SER A 278 17.59 -12.53 14.04
C SER A 278 16.76 -11.26 14.22
N LEU A 279 15.78 -11.28 15.12
CA LEU A 279 14.94 -10.12 15.43
C LEU A 279 15.54 -9.24 16.55
N GLY A 280 16.58 -9.71 17.24
CA GLY A 280 17.21 -8.99 18.35
C GLY A 280 16.39 -8.93 19.64
N HIS A 281 15.41 -9.85 19.80
CA HIS A 281 14.55 -9.86 20.97
C HIS A 281 14.97 -10.92 21.98
N PRO A 282 14.82 -10.65 23.31
CA PRO A 282 15.06 -11.64 24.35
C PRO A 282 14.00 -12.74 24.33
N THR A 283 14.36 -13.93 24.81
CA THR A 283 13.41 -15.04 24.95
C THR A 283 12.45 -14.83 26.11
N ASP A 284 12.86 -14.10 27.13
CA ASP A 284 12.02 -13.74 28.28
C ASP A 284 11.26 -12.44 27.97
N PRO A 285 9.91 -12.47 27.95
CA PRO A 285 9.10 -11.27 27.74
C PRO A 285 9.28 -10.20 28.81
N GLN A 286 9.62 -10.59 30.05
CA GLN A 286 9.81 -9.65 31.15
C GLN A 286 11.03 -8.76 30.93
N GLU A 287 12.09 -9.30 30.36
CA GLU A 287 13.28 -8.53 29.99
C GLU A 287 12.96 -7.47 28.92
N ALA A 288 12.20 -7.85 27.89
CA ALA A 288 11.75 -6.92 26.86
C ALA A 288 10.89 -5.79 27.42
N ILE A 289 9.92 -6.11 28.27
CA ILE A 289 9.01 -5.14 28.89
C ILE A 289 9.76 -4.20 29.82
N LYS A 290 10.69 -4.71 30.62
CA LYS A 290 11.52 -3.90 31.52
C LYS A 290 12.37 -2.90 30.73
N SER A 291 12.97 -3.36 29.63
CA SER A 291 13.74 -2.48 28.72
C SER A 291 12.87 -1.39 28.10
N LEU A 292 11.70 -1.76 27.53
CA LEU A 292 10.75 -0.80 26.97
C LEU A 292 10.23 0.20 28.01
N GLY A 293 9.91 -0.27 29.21
CA GLY A 293 9.44 0.59 30.30
C GLY A 293 10.49 1.61 30.73
N HIS A 294 11.74 1.17 30.88
CA HIS A 294 12.85 2.05 31.21
C HIS A 294 13.13 3.09 30.11
N GLN A 295 13.11 2.67 28.84
CA GLN A 295 13.29 3.60 27.72
C GLN A 295 12.18 4.64 27.70
N LEU A 296 10.93 4.23 27.86
CA LEU A 296 9.77 5.13 27.85
C LEU A 296 9.82 6.14 29.04
N ASP A 297 10.06 5.65 30.24
CA ASP A 297 10.15 6.50 31.43
C ASP A 297 11.30 7.51 31.34
N SER A 298 12.49 7.03 30.95
CA SER A 298 13.65 7.89 30.73
C SER A 298 13.36 8.98 29.70
N ARG A 299 12.71 8.61 28.59
CA ARG A 299 12.41 9.59 27.52
C ARG A 299 11.36 10.61 27.95
N TYR A 300 10.32 10.20 28.66
CA TYR A 300 9.35 11.13 29.24
C TYR A 300 10.03 12.16 30.15
N ARG A 301 10.91 11.73 31.06
CA ARG A 301 11.63 12.64 31.98
C ARG A 301 12.55 13.60 31.24
N GLN A 302 13.28 13.12 30.24
CA GLN A 302 14.16 13.95 29.42
C GLN A 302 13.39 15.04 28.67
N VAL A 303 12.27 14.67 28.04
CA VAL A 303 11.44 15.62 27.29
C VAL A 303 10.74 16.60 28.23
N ALA A 304 10.20 16.12 29.36
CA ALA A 304 9.55 16.99 30.35
C ALA A 304 10.50 18.06 30.89
N ALA A 305 11.77 17.71 31.11
CA ALA A 305 12.77 18.65 31.61
C ALA A 305 13.13 19.76 30.59
N ARG A 306 13.02 19.47 29.29
CA ARG A 306 13.40 20.43 28.22
C ARG A 306 12.22 21.14 27.57
N LEU A 307 10.99 20.66 27.79
CA LEU A 307 9.81 21.17 27.09
C LEU A 307 9.56 22.67 27.31
N CYS A 308 9.86 23.18 28.50
CA CYS A 308 9.69 24.61 28.83
C CYS A 308 10.70 25.50 28.06
N GLU A 309 11.82 24.95 27.59
CA GLU A 309 12.84 25.66 26.84
C GLU A 309 12.65 25.50 25.32
N ASN A 310 11.74 24.64 24.90
CA ASN A 310 11.49 24.35 23.50
C ASN A 310 10.46 25.32 22.89
N GLU A 311 10.94 26.39 22.28
CA GLU A 311 10.12 27.41 21.63
C GLU A 311 9.24 26.91 20.47
N ALA A 312 9.59 25.74 19.91
CA ALA A 312 8.84 25.15 18.81
C ALA A 312 7.57 24.40 19.27
N VAL A 313 7.38 24.19 20.58
CA VAL A 313 6.28 23.40 21.13
C VAL A 313 5.50 24.19 22.18
N GLU A 314 4.21 24.32 21.94
CA GLU A 314 3.27 24.99 22.88
C GLU A 314 2.29 23.92 23.43
N LEU A 315 2.18 23.87 24.75
CA LEU A 315 1.21 23.04 25.46
C LEU A 315 0.17 23.90 26.16
N ASP A 316 -1.01 24.02 25.59
CA ASP A 316 -2.16 24.71 26.18
C ASP A 316 -3.00 23.74 27.00
N VAL A 317 -3.00 23.94 28.32
CA VAL A 317 -3.79 23.18 29.31
C VAL A 317 -4.99 23.95 29.86
N SER A 318 -5.25 25.15 29.37
CA SER A 318 -6.34 26.04 29.86
C SER A 318 -7.73 25.53 29.48
N GLY A 319 -7.86 24.71 28.42
CA GLY A 319 -9.11 24.15 27.93
C GLY A 319 -9.49 22.81 28.56
N PRO A 320 -10.71 22.29 28.29
CA PRO A 320 -11.18 21.01 28.81
C PRO A 320 -10.38 19.80 28.29
N LYS A 321 -9.59 19.99 27.25
CA LYS A 321 -8.63 19.04 26.72
C LYS A 321 -7.32 19.74 26.43
N PRO A 322 -6.18 19.24 26.93
CA PRO A 322 -4.89 19.80 26.60
C PRO A 322 -4.65 19.74 25.10
N ARG A 323 -4.04 20.77 24.58
CA ARG A 323 -3.69 20.90 23.16
C ARG A 323 -2.19 21.10 23.03
N LEU A 324 -1.55 20.16 22.32
CA LEU A 324 -0.16 20.27 21.94
C LEU A 324 -0.08 20.83 20.53
N THR A 325 0.65 21.90 20.34
CA THR A 325 0.89 22.51 19.02
C THR A 325 2.38 22.53 18.75
N ILE A 326 2.78 22.16 17.55
CA ILE A 326 4.18 22.22 17.09
C ILE A 326 4.26 23.26 15.98
N SER A 327 5.19 24.19 16.10
CA SER A 327 5.44 25.20 15.07
C SER A 327 5.93 24.54 13.78
N PRO A 328 5.48 25.01 12.60
CA PRO A 328 6.01 24.56 11.32
C PRO A 328 7.52 24.79 11.24
N LEU A 329 8.23 23.85 10.63
CA LEU A 329 9.65 24.03 10.34
C LEU A 329 9.85 25.21 9.39
N ALA A 330 10.75 26.12 9.71
CA ALA A 330 11.18 27.16 8.80
C ALA A 330 11.85 26.53 7.55
N SER A 331 11.69 27.18 6.40
CA SER A 331 12.45 26.77 5.20
C SER A 331 13.95 26.91 5.49
N LEU A 332 14.73 25.94 5.02
CA LEU A 332 16.19 26.09 5.07
C LEU A 332 16.59 27.16 4.06
N ASP A 333 17.37 28.12 4.54
CA ASP A 333 18.01 29.07 3.65
C ASP A 333 18.96 28.33 2.68
N GLU A 334 18.97 28.77 1.44
CA GLU A 334 19.87 28.27 0.41
C GLU A 334 21.05 29.25 0.31
N PRO A 335 22.23 28.91 0.91
CA PRO A 335 23.39 29.79 0.89
C PRO A 335 23.82 30.11 -0.54
N ASP A 336 24.37 31.30 -0.76
CA ASP A 336 24.86 31.68 -2.08
C ASP A 336 26.02 30.81 -2.56
N SER A 337 26.79 30.22 -1.62
CA SER A 337 27.80 29.20 -1.91
C SER A 337 27.20 27.95 -2.54
N LEU A 338 26.07 27.42 -2.00
CA LEU A 338 25.37 26.29 -2.54
C LEU A 338 24.78 26.58 -3.93
N LYS A 339 24.15 27.77 -4.11
CA LYS A 339 23.63 28.18 -5.42
C LYS A 339 24.73 28.27 -6.46
N ARG A 340 25.88 28.87 -6.11
CA ARG A 340 27.05 28.95 -6.96
C ARG A 340 27.55 27.56 -7.32
N LEU A 341 27.75 26.68 -6.35
CA LEU A 341 28.23 25.32 -6.57
C LEU A 341 27.27 24.52 -7.47
N SER A 342 25.96 24.58 -7.19
CA SER A 342 24.92 23.91 -8.01
C SER A 342 24.94 24.38 -9.45
N LYS A 343 25.12 25.70 -9.68
CA LYS A 343 25.25 26.27 -11.02
C LYS A 343 26.52 25.78 -11.71
N MET A 344 27.68 25.87 -11.06
CA MET A 344 28.96 25.42 -11.62
C MET A 344 28.89 23.95 -12.07
N ILE A 345 28.31 23.08 -11.24
CA ILE A 345 28.14 21.66 -11.59
C ILE A 345 27.19 21.53 -12.78
N SER A 346 26.03 22.19 -12.77
CA SER A 346 25.05 22.13 -13.87
C SER A 346 25.65 22.57 -15.20
N ASP A 347 26.50 23.59 -15.19
CA ASP A 347 27.13 24.13 -16.39
C ASP A 347 28.20 23.17 -16.96
N LEU A 348 28.79 22.32 -16.12
CA LEU A 348 29.78 21.30 -16.51
C LEU A 348 29.16 20.00 -17.03
N LEU A 349 27.90 19.70 -16.70
CA LEU A 349 27.26 18.44 -17.11
C LEU A 349 27.08 18.37 -18.63
N PRO A 350 27.57 17.30 -19.32
CA PRO A 350 27.41 17.17 -20.77
C PRO A 350 25.96 16.84 -21.14
N PRO A 351 25.46 17.30 -22.30
CA PRO A 351 24.17 16.88 -22.81
C PRO A 351 24.19 15.42 -23.23
N VAL A 352 23.10 14.68 -22.98
CA VAL A 352 22.99 13.27 -23.31
C VAL A 352 21.56 12.89 -23.70
N ASP A 353 21.42 12.01 -24.70
CA ASP A 353 20.14 11.37 -24.99
C ASP A 353 19.85 10.24 -23.99
N LEU A 354 18.60 10.08 -23.54
CA LEU A 354 18.23 9.06 -22.57
C LEU A 354 18.57 7.64 -23.03
N THR A 355 18.54 7.37 -24.33
CA THR A 355 18.93 6.09 -24.92
C THR A 355 20.41 5.80 -24.75
N GLU A 356 21.25 6.81 -24.97
CA GLU A 356 22.71 6.70 -24.81
C GLU A 356 23.06 6.59 -23.33
N LEU A 357 22.39 7.36 -22.46
CA LEU A 357 22.55 7.27 -21.00
C LEU A 357 22.32 5.83 -20.51
N LEU A 358 21.26 5.16 -20.97
CA LEU A 358 20.98 3.77 -20.58
C LEU A 358 22.10 2.81 -21.02
N LEU A 359 22.64 2.96 -22.21
CA LEU A 359 23.75 2.15 -22.68
C LEU A 359 25.03 2.43 -21.91
N GLU A 360 25.28 3.69 -21.57
CA GLU A 360 26.43 4.11 -20.76
C GLU A 360 26.37 3.54 -19.35
N ILE A 361 25.21 3.64 -18.69
CA ILE A 361 24.98 3.02 -17.38
C ILE A 361 25.10 1.50 -17.46
N ASN A 362 24.64 0.87 -18.55
CA ASN A 362 24.88 -0.55 -18.73
C ASN A 362 26.37 -0.90 -18.87
N ALA A 363 27.16 -0.07 -19.56
CA ALA A 363 28.59 -0.28 -19.67
C ALA A 363 29.30 -0.22 -18.29
N HIS A 364 28.84 0.64 -17.38
CA HIS A 364 29.38 0.74 -16.02
C HIS A 364 28.91 -0.37 -15.09
N THR A 365 27.66 -0.81 -15.19
CA THR A 365 27.01 -1.67 -14.18
C THR A 365 26.75 -3.09 -14.66
N GLY A 366 26.62 -3.30 -15.98
CA GLY A 366 26.18 -4.57 -16.54
C GLY A 366 24.74 -4.93 -16.19
N PHE A 367 23.86 -3.95 -15.93
CA PHE A 367 22.50 -4.23 -15.46
C PHE A 367 21.66 -5.05 -16.46
N ALA A 368 21.99 -4.97 -17.77
CA ALA A 368 21.28 -5.74 -18.80
C ALA A 368 21.55 -7.25 -18.69
N ASP A 369 22.59 -7.69 -18.00
CA ASP A 369 22.91 -9.10 -17.77
C ASP A 369 21.90 -9.77 -16.83
N GLU A 370 21.18 -9.00 -16.02
CA GLU A 370 20.12 -9.49 -15.13
C GLU A 370 18.82 -9.85 -15.89
N PHE A 371 18.75 -9.50 -17.17
CA PHE A 371 17.62 -9.88 -18.02
C PHE A 371 17.89 -11.23 -18.69
N PHE A 372 17.33 -12.28 -18.13
CA PHE A 372 17.44 -13.64 -18.66
C PHE A 372 16.13 -14.09 -19.32
N HIS A 373 16.23 -15.02 -20.28
CA HIS A 373 15.06 -15.52 -21.01
C HIS A 373 14.10 -16.30 -20.11
N ALA A 374 12.78 -16.15 -20.30
CA ALA A 374 11.76 -16.75 -19.44
C ALA A 374 11.77 -18.28 -19.39
N SER A 375 12.19 -18.94 -20.48
CA SER A 375 12.15 -20.41 -20.59
C SER A 375 13.51 -21.08 -20.85
N GLU A 376 14.56 -20.32 -21.17
CA GLU A 376 15.87 -20.85 -21.58
C GLU A 376 16.96 -20.36 -20.64
N ALA A 377 17.92 -21.24 -20.32
CA ALA A 377 19.01 -20.90 -19.40
C ALA A 377 20.06 -19.97 -20.03
N SER A 378 20.22 -19.99 -21.37
CA SER A 378 21.09 -19.09 -22.10
C SER A 378 20.58 -18.91 -23.53
N ALA A 379 20.30 -17.69 -23.92
CA ALA A 379 20.10 -17.33 -25.31
C ALA A 379 21.26 -16.40 -25.70
N ARG A 380 22.16 -16.88 -26.56
CA ARG A 380 23.20 -16.06 -27.18
C ARG A 380 22.55 -15.24 -28.29
N VAL A 381 22.38 -13.97 -28.02
CA VAL A 381 21.76 -13.05 -28.95
C VAL A 381 22.60 -11.79 -29.01
N ASP A 382 23.11 -11.46 -30.19
CA ASP A 382 23.93 -10.28 -30.42
C ASP A 382 23.15 -9.00 -30.10
N ASP A 383 23.82 -8.02 -29.53
CA ASP A 383 23.28 -6.69 -29.17
C ASP A 383 22.04 -6.75 -28.27
N LEU A 384 21.92 -7.76 -27.40
CA LEU A 384 20.80 -7.91 -26.47
C LEU A 384 20.65 -6.68 -25.54
N PRO A 385 21.72 -6.06 -24.99
CA PRO A 385 21.63 -4.85 -24.19
C PRO A 385 20.94 -3.67 -24.91
N VAL A 386 21.16 -3.51 -26.22
CA VAL A 386 20.50 -2.50 -27.04
C VAL A 386 18.99 -2.77 -27.12
N SER A 387 18.62 -4.04 -27.38
CA SER A 387 17.21 -4.44 -27.44
C SER A 387 16.50 -4.27 -26.08
N ILE A 388 17.18 -4.60 -24.96
CA ILE A 388 16.68 -4.42 -23.59
C ILE A 388 16.49 -2.95 -23.27
N SER A 389 17.50 -2.11 -23.54
CA SER A 389 17.42 -0.65 -23.31
C SER A 389 16.30 -0.01 -24.11
N ALA A 390 16.09 -0.43 -25.35
CA ALA A 390 14.98 0.05 -26.17
C ALA A 390 13.61 -0.34 -25.59
N VAL A 391 13.46 -1.59 -25.14
CA VAL A 391 12.20 -2.05 -24.54
C VAL A 391 11.94 -1.37 -23.18
N LEU A 392 12.97 -1.22 -22.33
CA LEU A 392 12.87 -0.48 -21.07
C LEU A 392 12.42 0.97 -21.31
N MET A 393 13.02 1.63 -22.28
CA MET A 393 12.64 3.00 -22.64
C MET A 393 11.20 3.08 -23.15
N ALA A 394 10.77 2.16 -24.01
CA ALA A 394 9.39 2.09 -24.52
C ALA A 394 8.36 2.03 -23.40
N GLU A 395 8.63 1.23 -22.35
CA GLU A 395 7.75 1.07 -21.20
C GLU A 395 7.86 2.25 -20.23
N ALA A 396 9.08 2.67 -19.88
CA ALA A 396 9.31 3.76 -18.92
C ALA A 396 8.76 5.09 -19.43
N CYS A 397 9.08 5.46 -20.68
CA CYS A 397 8.59 6.69 -21.28
C CYS A 397 7.11 6.59 -21.72
N ASN A 398 6.49 5.41 -21.65
CA ASN A 398 5.10 5.14 -22.04
C ASN A 398 4.80 5.48 -23.51
N ILE A 399 5.80 5.36 -24.40
CA ILE A 399 5.71 5.69 -25.83
C ILE A 399 5.40 4.46 -26.71
N GLY A 400 5.54 3.25 -26.16
CA GLY A 400 5.44 2.02 -26.93
C GLY A 400 6.68 1.76 -27.81
N LEU A 401 6.66 0.65 -28.55
CA LEU A 401 7.82 0.24 -29.35
C LEU A 401 7.95 0.97 -30.70
N GLU A 402 6.86 1.47 -31.24
CA GLU A 402 6.82 2.03 -32.61
C GLU A 402 7.87 3.11 -32.90
N PRO A 403 8.09 4.12 -32.02
CA PRO A 403 9.09 5.15 -32.25
C PRO A 403 10.53 4.64 -32.29
N LEU A 404 10.79 3.46 -31.70
CA LEU A 404 12.11 2.89 -31.52
C LEU A 404 12.49 1.89 -32.62
N ILE A 405 11.56 1.52 -33.49
CA ILE A 405 11.78 0.52 -34.54
C ILE A 405 12.71 1.06 -35.61
N ARG A 406 13.77 0.32 -35.91
CA ARG A 406 14.72 0.54 -37.00
C ARG A 406 14.93 -0.76 -37.76
N SER A 407 14.45 -0.82 -39.03
CA SER A 407 14.54 -2.03 -39.85
C SER A 407 15.98 -2.37 -40.29
N ASN A 408 16.85 -1.37 -40.34
CA ASN A 408 18.26 -1.52 -40.69
C ASN A 408 19.18 -1.89 -39.50
N VAL A 409 18.66 -1.93 -38.28
CA VAL A 409 19.40 -2.31 -37.06
C VAL A 409 18.79 -3.62 -36.52
N PRO A 410 19.49 -4.76 -36.57
CA PRO A 410 18.94 -6.06 -36.17
C PRO A 410 18.37 -6.07 -34.74
N ALA A 411 19.02 -5.38 -33.82
CA ALA A 411 18.60 -5.26 -32.41
C ALA A 411 17.29 -4.45 -32.22
N LEU A 412 16.93 -3.59 -33.18
CA LEU A 412 15.80 -2.66 -33.10
C LEU A 412 14.67 -3.01 -34.09
N THR A 413 14.71 -4.20 -34.71
CA THR A 413 13.60 -4.62 -35.57
C THR A 413 12.34 -4.89 -34.75
N ARG A 414 11.16 -4.67 -35.35
CA ARG A 414 9.85 -4.92 -34.69
C ARG A 414 9.77 -6.32 -34.06
N HIS A 415 10.19 -7.34 -34.81
CA HIS A 415 10.16 -8.72 -34.32
C HIS A 415 11.06 -8.90 -33.09
N ARG A 416 12.27 -8.35 -33.16
CA ARG A 416 13.27 -8.42 -32.10
C ARG A 416 12.78 -7.74 -30.83
N LEU A 417 12.27 -6.50 -30.91
CA LEU A 417 11.79 -5.75 -29.75
C LEU A 417 10.57 -6.43 -29.11
N ASN A 418 9.60 -6.93 -29.90
CA ASN A 418 8.48 -7.67 -29.37
C ASN A 418 8.92 -8.97 -28.69
N TRP A 419 9.87 -9.70 -29.28
CA TRP A 419 10.42 -10.91 -28.70
C TRP A 419 11.17 -10.62 -27.39
N THR A 420 12.00 -9.60 -27.35
CA THR A 420 12.73 -9.16 -26.15
C THR A 420 11.75 -8.78 -25.03
N LYS A 421 10.73 -7.98 -25.34
CA LYS A 421 9.70 -7.60 -24.39
C LYS A 421 8.99 -8.81 -23.79
N ALA A 422 8.58 -9.76 -24.62
CA ALA A 422 7.82 -10.93 -24.18
C ALA A 422 8.65 -11.91 -23.32
N ASN A 423 9.95 -12.04 -23.60
CA ASN A 423 10.78 -13.09 -23.02
C ASN A 423 11.77 -12.61 -21.94
N TYR A 424 12.12 -11.32 -21.91
CA TYR A 424 13.14 -10.81 -21.00
C TYR A 424 12.56 -9.79 -19.99
N LEU A 425 11.59 -8.97 -20.39
CA LEU A 425 11.05 -7.92 -19.53
C LEU A 425 9.99 -8.48 -18.56
N ARG A 426 10.33 -8.57 -17.31
CA ARG A 426 9.47 -9.03 -16.20
C ARG A 426 9.81 -8.27 -14.93
N ALA A 427 8.86 -8.13 -14.01
CA ALA A 427 9.09 -7.49 -12.72
C ALA A 427 10.34 -8.04 -12.00
N GLU A 428 10.55 -9.36 -11.99
CA GLU A 428 11.71 -10.01 -11.37
C GLU A 428 13.04 -9.56 -12.00
N THR A 429 13.17 -9.62 -13.33
CA THR A 429 14.41 -9.21 -14.02
C THR A 429 14.66 -7.72 -13.91
N ILE A 430 13.59 -6.91 -13.89
CA ILE A 430 13.68 -5.48 -13.63
C ILE A 430 14.15 -5.21 -12.20
N THR A 431 13.65 -5.95 -11.21
CA THR A 431 14.05 -5.79 -9.80
C THR A 431 15.53 -6.13 -9.61
N SER A 432 16.00 -7.26 -10.17
CA SER A 432 17.42 -7.64 -10.10
C SER A 432 18.33 -6.63 -10.81
N ALA A 433 17.92 -6.16 -12.00
CA ALA A 433 18.65 -5.11 -12.71
C ALA A 433 18.68 -3.79 -11.95
N ASN A 434 17.57 -3.43 -11.31
CA ASN A 434 17.48 -2.25 -10.46
C ASN A 434 18.38 -2.37 -9.22
N ALA A 435 18.43 -3.53 -8.59
CA ALA A 435 19.33 -3.78 -7.46
C ALA A 435 20.78 -3.52 -7.85
N ARG A 436 21.20 -3.94 -9.04
CA ARG A 436 22.55 -3.70 -9.56
C ARG A 436 22.90 -2.20 -9.69
N LEU A 437 21.91 -1.38 -10.14
CA LEU A 437 22.09 0.08 -10.20
C LEU A 437 22.21 0.69 -8.79
N VAL A 438 21.36 0.25 -7.87
CA VAL A 438 21.35 0.74 -6.48
C VAL A 438 22.64 0.38 -5.76
N ASP A 439 23.11 -0.85 -5.92
CA ASP A 439 24.35 -1.32 -5.31
C ASP A 439 25.56 -0.57 -5.86
N PHE A 440 25.59 -0.29 -7.17
CA PHE A 440 26.64 0.54 -7.77
C PHE A 440 26.61 1.98 -7.25
N GLN A 441 25.41 2.60 -7.17
CA GLN A 441 25.22 3.93 -6.59
C GLN A 441 25.79 4.02 -5.18
N ALA A 442 25.57 3.02 -4.35
CA ALA A 442 26.04 2.98 -2.97
C ALA A 442 27.57 2.94 -2.84
N THR A 443 28.31 2.56 -3.90
CA THR A 443 29.77 2.58 -3.92
C THR A 443 30.37 3.95 -4.21
N LEU A 444 29.58 4.89 -4.76
CA LEU A 444 30.07 6.20 -5.17
C LEU A 444 30.33 7.12 -3.96
N PRO A 445 31.47 7.82 -3.90
CA PRO A 445 31.80 8.70 -2.77
C PRO A 445 30.74 9.78 -2.53
N LEU A 446 30.21 10.40 -3.59
CA LEU A 446 29.16 11.41 -3.48
C LEU A 446 27.86 10.84 -2.89
N ALA A 447 27.49 9.61 -3.25
CA ALA A 447 26.31 8.95 -2.69
C ALA A 447 26.48 8.67 -1.18
N GLN A 448 27.69 8.30 -0.74
CA GLN A 448 28.00 8.07 0.67
C GLN A 448 27.95 9.35 1.52
N ILE A 449 28.21 10.53 0.93
CA ILE A 449 28.03 11.82 1.60
C ILE A 449 26.55 12.09 1.90
N TRP A 450 25.63 11.65 1.06
CA TRP A 450 24.20 11.84 1.27
C TRP A 450 23.59 10.93 2.35
N GLY A 451 24.21 9.76 2.57
CA GLY A 451 23.80 8.78 3.59
C GLY A 451 24.37 7.39 3.37
N GLY A 452 24.23 6.55 4.38
CA GLY A 452 24.74 5.16 4.38
C GLY A 452 23.74 4.13 3.78
N GLY A 453 22.58 4.54 3.29
CA GLY A 453 21.53 3.62 2.87
C GLY A 453 20.68 3.06 4.03
N GLU A 454 20.82 3.64 5.23
CA GLU A 454 20.10 3.21 6.44
C GLU A 454 18.74 3.89 6.60
N VAL A 455 18.54 5.04 5.95
CA VAL A 455 17.31 5.81 5.99
C VAL A 455 16.60 5.74 4.66
N ALA A 456 15.30 5.49 4.71
CA ALA A 456 14.49 5.45 3.51
C ALA A 456 13.17 6.19 3.71
N SER A 457 12.54 6.59 2.60
CA SER A 457 11.17 7.08 2.58
C SER A 457 10.31 6.21 1.68
N ALA A 458 9.01 6.15 2.00
CA ALA A 458 8.02 5.48 1.17
C ALA A 458 6.87 6.44 0.87
N ASP A 459 6.61 6.66 -0.42
CA ASP A 459 5.50 7.49 -0.90
C ASP A 459 4.93 6.98 -2.21
N GLY A 460 3.70 7.39 -2.50
CA GLY A 460 2.92 6.90 -3.62
C GLY A 460 2.78 7.89 -4.78
N MET A 461 3.32 7.56 -5.94
CA MET A 461 3.05 8.25 -7.19
C MET A 461 1.78 7.69 -7.86
N ARG A 462 0.86 8.57 -8.28
CA ARG A 462 -0.47 8.18 -8.75
C ARG A 462 -0.58 8.31 -10.25
N PHE A 463 -1.18 7.27 -10.87
CA PHE A 463 -1.41 7.19 -12.32
C PHE A 463 -2.87 6.91 -12.63
N VAL A 464 -3.44 7.65 -13.58
CA VAL A 464 -4.76 7.38 -14.12
C VAL A 464 -4.69 6.14 -15.02
N THR A 465 -5.68 5.25 -14.87
CA THR A 465 -5.82 4.06 -15.70
C THR A 465 -7.16 4.10 -16.42
N PRO A 466 -7.21 4.58 -17.68
CA PRO A 466 -8.46 4.80 -18.39
C PRO A 466 -9.11 3.51 -18.90
N VAL A 467 -8.37 2.40 -18.93
CA VAL A 467 -8.86 1.11 -19.42
C VAL A 467 -9.73 0.41 -18.38
N ARG A 468 -10.69 -0.39 -18.83
CA ARG A 468 -11.49 -1.23 -17.93
C ARG A 468 -10.63 -2.37 -17.38
N THR A 469 -10.40 -2.34 -16.07
CA THR A 469 -9.67 -3.37 -15.34
C THR A 469 -10.15 -3.46 -13.89
N ILE A 470 -9.98 -4.62 -13.28
CA ILE A 470 -10.17 -4.83 -11.84
C ILE A 470 -8.95 -4.36 -11.04
N ASN A 471 -7.79 -4.25 -11.70
CA ASN A 471 -6.51 -3.87 -11.11
C ASN A 471 -6.31 -2.34 -11.02
N ALA A 472 -7.38 -1.56 -11.17
CA ALA A 472 -7.39 -0.12 -10.92
C ALA A 472 -8.65 0.27 -10.16
N GLY A 473 -8.49 1.11 -9.14
CA GLY A 473 -9.58 1.50 -8.25
C GLY A 473 -9.96 2.97 -8.36
N PRO A 474 -11.19 3.35 -8.01
CA PRO A 474 -11.59 4.74 -7.92
C PRO A 474 -11.00 5.38 -6.66
N ASN A 475 -10.50 6.60 -6.78
CA ASN A 475 -10.16 7.45 -5.65
C ASN A 475 -10.44 8.90 -6.02
N ARG A 476 -11.51 9.48 -5.47
CA ARG A 476 -11.96 10.82 -5.81
C ARG A 476 -10.92 11.91 -5.52
N LYS A 477 -10.14 11.74 -4.46
CA LYS A 477 -9.11 12.71 -4.07
C LYS A 477 -8.02 12.82 -5.14
N TYR A 478 -7.64 11.70 -5.76
CA TYR A 478 -6.47 11.64 -6.66
C TYR A 478 -6.84 11.48 -8.14
N PHE A 479 -7.97 10.84 -8.45
CA PHE A 479 -8.35 10.51 -9.84
C PHE A 479 -9.66 11.17 -10.28
N GLY A 480 -10.29 11.96 -9.42
CA GLY A 480 -11.60 12.55 -9.70
C GLY A 480 -12.65 11.47 -10.01
N ASN A 481 -13.19 11.49 -11.23
CA ASN A 481 -14.16 10.48 -11.68
C ASN A 481 -13.51 9.24 -12.33
N ASN A 482 -12.19 9.26 -12.53
CA ASN A 482 -11.44 8.19 -13.17
C ASN A 482 -11.05 7.11 -12.14
N ARG A 483 -10.43 6.05 -12.66
CA ARG A 483 -9.75 5.02 -11.88
C ARG A 483 -8.25 5.18 -12.04
N GLY A 484 -7.49 4.66 -11.09
CA GLY A 484 -6.05 4.68 -11.18
C GLY A 484 -5.40 3.68 -10.27
N ILE A 485 -4.09 3.72 -10.30
CA ILE A 485 -3.17 2.93 -9.48
C ILE A 485 -2.22 3.86 -8.77
N THR A 486 -1.68 3.40 -7.66
CA THR A 486 -0.59 4.05 -6.96
C THR A 486 0.65 3.20 -7.14
N TRP A 487 1.72 3.79 -7.63
CA TRP A 487 3.04 3.19 -7.57
C TRP A 487 3.72 3.67 -6.29
N TYR A 488 3.79 2.77 -5.31
CA TYR A 488 4.33 3.04 -4.00
C TYR A 488 5.82 2.77 -4.02
N ASN A 489 6.62 3.83 -3.89
CA ASN A 489 8.06 3.82 -4.06
C ASN A 489 8.78 3.90 -2.73
N PHE A 490 9.91 3.19 -2.66
CA PHE A 490 10.84 3.22 -1.55
C PHE A 490 12.15 3.84 -2.03
N VAL A 491 12.54 4.95 -1.43
CA VAL A 491 13.69 5.76 -1.84
C VAL A 491 14.66 5.88 -0.68
N SER A 492 15.94 5.53 -0.90
CA SER A 492 17.00 5.66 0.10
C SER A 492 17.46 7.11 0.26
N ASP A 493 18.24 7.37 1.30
CA ASP A 493 18.93 8.63 1.54
C ASP A 493 20.00 8.96 0.47
N GLN A 494 20.35 7.98 -0.38
CA GLN A 494 21.22 8.11 -1.56
C GLN A 494 20.43 8.41 -2.85
N TYR A 495 19.19 8.83 -2.78
CA TYR A 495 18.27 9.10 -3.91
C TYR A 495 17.91 7.86 -4.75
N SER A 496 18.34 6.68 -4.39
CA SER A 496 18.04 5.44 -5.12
C SER A 496 16.67 4.90 -4.78
N GLY A 497 15.86 4.61 -5.80
CA GLY A 497 14.62 3.85 -5.64
C GLY A 497 14.92 2.35 -5.56
N PHE A 498 14.87 1.75 -4.38
CA PHE A 498 15.28 0.37 -4.20
C PHE A 498 14.13 -0.64 -4.30
N HIS A 499 12.88 -0.20 -4.17
CA HIS A 499 11.69 -1.04 -4.33
C HIS A 499 10.48 -0.24 -4.78
N GLY A 500 9.50 -0.90 -5.42
CA GLY A 500 8.25 -0.28 -5.83
C GLY A 500 7.12 -1.29 -5.95
N ILE A 501 5.94 -0.93 -5.43
CA ILE A 501 4.75 -1.79 -5.39
C ILE A 501 3.59 -1.10 -6.12
N VAL A 502 2.87 -1.85 -6.98
CA VAL A 502 1.66 -1.36 -7.64
C VAL A 502 0.44 -1.63 -6.78
N ILE A 503 -0.23 -0.57 -6.36
CA ILE A 503 -1.39 -0.63 -5.47
C ILE A 503 -2.63 -0.14 -6.21
N PRO A 504 -3.74 -0.90 -6.27
CA PRO A 504 -5.02 -0.41 -6.76
C PRO A 504 -5.52 0.79 -5.92
N GLY A 505 -5.99 1.85 -6.57
CA GLY A 505 -6.25 3.16 -5.98
C GLY A 505 -7.23 3.26 -4.80
N THR A 506 -7.82 2.17 -4.36
CA THR A 506 -8.72 2.12 -3.17
C THR A 506 -8.04 1.65 -1.90
N LEU A 507 -6.85 1.08 -1.98
CA LEU A 507 -6.13 0.56 -0.83
C LEU A 507 -5.27 1.67 -0.19
N ARG A 508 -5.06 1.56 1.12
CA ARG A 508 -4.19 2.48 1.85
C ARG A 508 -2.73 2.07 1.67
N ASP A 509 -1.90 3.01 1.29
CA ASP A 509 -0.48 2.82 1.02
C ASP A 509 0.27 2.27 2.25
N SER A 510 -0.11 2.70 3.45
CA SER A 510 0.49 2.28 4.73
C SER A 510 0.46 0.77 5.03
N ILE A 511 -0.42 0.03 4.37
CA ILE A 511 -0.47 -1.44 4.51
C ILE A 511 0.76 -2.10 3.88
N PHE A 512 1.37 -1.43 2.90
CA PHE A 512 2.46 -1.96 2.08
C PHE A 512 3.85 -1.50 2.54
N VAL A 513 3.95 -0.62 3.54
CA VAL A 513 5.25 -0.06 3.98
C VAL A 513 6.23 -1.16 4.42
N LEU A 514 5.76 -2.16 5.17
CA LEU A 514 6.58 -3.30 5.59
C LEU A 514 6.96 -4.22 4.43
N GLU A 515 6.08 -4.38 3.44
CA GLU A 515 6.32 -5.26 2.30
C GLU A 515 7.55 -4.82 1.51
N GLY A 516 7.67 -3.52 1.23
CA GLY A 516 8.81 -3.00 0.50
C GLY A 516 10.15 -3.12 1.22
N LEU A 517 10.16 -3.14 2.57
CA LEU A 517 11.38 -3.41 3.33
C LEU A 517 11.78 -4.88 3.33
N LEU A 518 10.79 -5.77 3.34
CA LEU A 518 11.01 -7.21 3.45
C LEU A 518 11.25 -7.90 2.10
N GLU A 519 10.76 -7.31 1.00
CA GLU A 519 10.83 -7.89 -0.34
C GLU A 519 11.91 -7.25 -1.24
N GLN A 520 12.65 -6.24 -0.75
CA GLN A 520 13.73 -5.61 -1.51
C GLN A 520 14.92 -6.56 -1.70
N GLU A 521 15.61 -6.47 -2.86
CA GLU A 521 16.71 -7.36 -3.26
C GLU A 521 18.08 -6.64 -3.31
N THR A 522 18.13 -5.36 -2.92
CA THR A 522 19.37 -4.55 -2.96
C THR A 522 20.28 -4.82 -1.77
N GLY A 523 21.56 -4.46 -1.88
CA GLY A 523 22.53 -4.51 -0.77
C GLY A 523 22.28 -3.46 0.32
N LEU A 524 21.32 -2.53 0.15
CA LEU A 524 20.95 -1.55 1.17
C LEU A 524 20.30 -2.23 2.38
N ASN A 525 20.55 -1.67 3.56
CA ASN A 525 19.95 -2.16 4.80
C ASN A 525 19.21 -1.03 5.53
N PRO A 526 18.07 -0.57 5.00
CA PRO A 526 17.31 0.49 5.63
C PRO A 526 16.77 0.03 6.98
N THR A 527 17.15 0.75 8.03
CA THR A 527 16.72 0.52 9.41
C THR A 527 15.62 1.48 9.84
N GLU A 528 15.50 2.64 9.17
CA GLU A 528 14.48 3.64 9.43
C GLU A 528 13.69 3.96 8.17
N ILE A 529 12.35 3.98 8.29
CA ILE A 529 11.44 4.35 7.20
C ILE A 529 10.60 5.57 7.57
N MET A 530 10.59 6.55 6.67
CA MET A 530 9.81 7.78 6.75
C MET A 530 8.65 7.74 5.76
N THR A 531 7.46 8.15 6.21
CA THR A 531 6.25 8.21 5.36
C THR A 531 5.47 9.49 5.63
N ASP A 532 4.52 9.82 4.76
CA ASP A 532 3.52 10.84 5.08
C ASP A 532 2.51 10.30 6.12
N THR A 533 1.73 11.20 6.70
CA THR A 533 0.85 11.02 7.89
C THR A 533 -0.09 9.81 7.84
N ALA A 534 -0.40 9.29 6.66
CA ALA A 534 -1.46 8.28 6.47
C ALA A 534 -1.21 6.91 7.12
N GLY A 535 -0.01 6.63 7.64
CA GLY A 535 0.44 5.30 8.10
C GLY A 535 0.56 5.11 9.61
N ALA A 536 0.35 6.12 10.44
CA ALA A 536 0.73 6.17 11.85
C ALA A 536 -0.20 5.38 12.81
N SER A 537 -0.56 4.12 12.49
CA SER A 537 -1.34 3.28 13.41
C SER A 537 -0.44 2.54 14.41
N GLU A 538 -0.97 2.30 15.62
CA GLU A 538 -0.26 1.56 16.68
C GLU A 538 0.17 0.16 16.21
N LEU A 539 -0.67 -0.51 15.41
CA LEU A 539 -0.34 -1.83 14.87
C LEU A 539 0.92 -1.79 14.00
N VAL A 540 1.05 -0.77 13.14
CA VAL A 540 2.23 -0.60 12.28
C VAL A 540 3.47 -0.34 13.11
N PHE A 541 3.43 0.56 14.09
CA PHE A 541 4.54 0.81 15.03
C PHE A 541 4.97 -0.48 15.75
N GLY A 542 4.01 -1.31 16.19
CA GLY A 542 4.29 -2.58 16.86
C GLY A 542 4.98 -3.59 15.95
N LEU A 543 4.54 -3.71 14.71
CA LEU A 543 5.16 -4.61 13.73
C LEU A 543 6.57 -4.15 13.33
N PHE A 544 6.78 -2.83 13.15
CA PHE A 544 8.09 -2.28 12.87
C PHE A 544 9.08 -2.59 13.99
N TRP A 545 8.70 -2.34 15.24
CA TRP A 545 9.53 -2.65 16.38
C TRP A 545 9.86 -4.15 16.48
N LEU A 546 8.86 -5.03 16.27
CA LEU A 546 9.07 -6.48 16.30
C LEU A 546 10.06 -6.96 15.23
N LEU A 547 10.12 -6.27 14.09
CA LEU A 547 11.04 -6.58 13.00
C LEU A 547 12.41 -5.90 13.14
N GLY A 548 12.59 -5.05 14.16
CA GLY A 548 13.83 -4.31 14.41
C GLY A 548 13.99 -3.06 13.53
N TYR A 549 12.88 -2.52 13.00
CA TYR A 549 12.88 -1.29 12.20
C TYR A 549 12.32 -0.10 12.97
N GLN A 550 12.79 1.10 12.65
CA GLN A 550 12.22 2.36 13.12
C GLN A 550 11.21 2.90 12.12
N PHE A 551 10.03 3.28 12.59
CA PHE A 551 8.99 3.90 11.80
C PHE A 551 8.83 5.37 12.17
N SER A 552 9.04 6.27 11.20
CA SER A 552 9.16 7.72 11.40
C SER A 552 8.23 8.51 10.46
N PRO A 553 6.89 8.39 10.62
CA PRO A 553 5.94 9.10 9.77
C PRO A 553 5.91 10.60 10.08
N ARG A 554 5.85 11.45 9.05
CA ARG A 554 5.52 12.87 9.25
C ARG A 554 4.12 13.01 9.83
N LEU A 555 3.95 13.81 10.87
CA LEU A 555 2.65 14.07 11.50
C LEU A 555 2.07 15.39 11.00
N ALA A 556 0.80 15.38 10.55
CA ALA A 556 0.08 16.58 10.21
C ALA A 556 -0.41 17.33 11.46
N ASP A 557 -0.74 16.58 12.52
CA ASP A 557 -1.18 17.10 13.83
C ASP A 557 -0.69 16.12 14.91
N ALA A 558 0.36 16.51 15.61
CA ALA A 558 0.88 15.74 16.73
C ALA A 558 -0.03 15.84 17.97
N GLY A 559 -0.75 16.96 18.12
CA GLY A 559 -1.63 17.21 19.25
C GLY A 559 -2.87 16.31 19.30
N ALA A 560 -3.28 15.76 18.16
CA ALA A 560 -4.36 14.77 18.10
C ALA A 560 -3.91 13.37 18.55
N SER A 561 -2.61 13.15 18.80
CA SER A 561 -2.05 11.85 19.16
C SER A 561 -2.21 11.57 20.66
N VAL A 562 -2.38 10.29 20.99
CA VAL A 562 -2.45 9.85 22.39
C VAL A 562 -1.06 9.40 22.82
N PHE A 563 -0.60 9.95 23.94
CA PHE A 563 0.63 9.52 24.60
C PHE A 563 0.29 8.46 25.65
N TRP A 564 0.98 7.34 25.58
CA TRP A 564 0.72 6.15 26.42
C TRP A 564 1.82 6.01 27.48
N ARG A 565 1.43 5.63 28.71
CA ARG A 565 2.35 5.31 29.79
C ARG A 565 2.26 3.84 30.18
N MET A 566 3.35 3.29 30.68
CA MET A 566 3.39 1.93 31.24
C MET A 566 3.25 1.96 32.76
N ASP A 567 3.88 2.92 33.41
CA ASP A 567 3.74 3.16 34.84
C ASP A 567 2.62 4.18 35.07
N HIS A 568 1.61 3.77 35.85
CA HIS A 568 0.44 4.60 36.16
C HIS A 568 0.74 5.69 37.17
N ASP A 569 1.69 5.43 38.08
CA ASP A 569 2.01 6.27 39.22
C ASP A 569 3.18 7.23 38.92
N ALA A 570 3.84 7.08 37.75
CA ALA A 570 4.94 7.93 37.36
C ALA A 570 4.50 9.36 37.12
N ASP A 571 5.24 10.30 37.68
CA ASP A 571 5.07 11.73 37.45
C ASP A 571 6.02 12.22 36.36
N TYR A 572 5.45 12.77 35.30
CA TYR A 572 6.16 13.37 34.14
C TYR A 572 5.97 14.88 34.06
N GLY A 573 5.60 15.53 35.16
CA GLY A 573 5.44 16.99 35.24
C GLY A 573 4.46 17.52 34.18
N VAL A 574 4.90 18.46 33.36
CA VAL A 574 4.08 19.13 32.34
C VAL A 574 3.47 18.16 31.30
N LEU A 575 4.03 16.98 31.13
CA LEU A 575 3.52 15.98 30.18
C LEU A 575 2.39 15.12 30.76
N ASN A 576 2.09 15.22 32.06
CA ASN A 576 1.01 14.41 32.67
C ASN A 576 -0.35 14.66 32.02
N ASP A 577 -0.61 15.88 31.56
CA ASP A 577 -1.89 16.26 30.96
C ASP A 577 -2.13 15.61 29.59
N ILE A 578 -1.08 15.31 28.84
CA ILE A 578 -1.17 14.62 27.54
C ILE A 578 -0.93 13.12 27.63
N ALA A 579 -0.21 12.64 28.66
CA ALA A 579 0.11 11.23 28.87
C ALA A 579 -1.06 10.45 29.51
N ARG A 580 -2.22 10.46 28.86
CA ARG A 580 -3.48 9.89 29.39
C ARG A 580 -3.72 8.43 29.03
N GLY A 581 -3.05 7.94 28.01
CA GLY A 581 -3.18 6.55 27.58
C GLY A 581 -2.46 5.60 28.56
N GLN A 582 -3.06 4.45 28.81
CA GLN A 582 -2.46 3.40 29.64
C GLN A 582 -2.24 2.15 28.80
N SER A 583 -1.01 1.66 28.76
CA SER A 583 -0.64 0.42 28.11
C SER A 583 -0.78 -0.75 29.07
N ASP A 584 -1.15 -1.93 28.57
CA ASP A 584 -1.27 -3.17 29.35
C ASP A 584 -0.16 -4.17 28.98
N PRO A 585 1.00 -4.15 29.68
CA PRO A 585 2.11 -5.06 29.37
C PRO A 585 1.76 -6.55 29.53
N ARG A 586 0.74 -6.90 30.34
CA ARG A 586 0.34 -8.32 30.54
C ARG A 586 -0.09 -8.97 29.24
N LYS A 587 -0.72 -8.22 28.32
CA LYS A 587 -1.09 -8.72 26.99
C LYS A 587 0.14 -9.10 26.17
N ILE A 588 1.21 -8.31 26.30
CA ILE A 588 2.49 -8.56 25.61
C ILE A 588 3.09 -9.87 26.10
N VAL A 589 3.16 -10.07 27.45
CA VAL A 589 3.67 -11.31 28.06
C VAL A 589 2.94 -12.53 27.54
N LEU A 590 1.60 -12.48 27.56
CA LEU A 590 0.75 -13.62 27.17
C LEU A 590 0.91 -14.03 25.70
N GLN A 591 1.30 -13.11 24.82
CA GLN A 591 1.37 -13.34 23.39
C GLN A 591 2.80 -13.23 22.83
N TRP A 592 3.82 -13.19 23.68
CA TRP A 592 5.19 -12.89 23.27
C TRP A 592 5.71 -13.83 22.19
N ASP A 593 5.62 -15.14 22.43
CA ASP A 593 6.10 -16.15 21.48
C ASP A 593 5.33 -16.10 20.15
N GLU A 594 4.03 -15.82 20.17
CA GLU A 594 3.19 -15.65 19.00
C GLU A 594 3.55 -14.40 18.21
N MET A 595 3.89 -13.29 18.88
CA MET A 595 4.34 -12.05 18.26
C MET A 595 5.68 -12.27 17.54
N ILE A 596 6.64 -12.90 18.20
CA ILE A 596 7.96 -13.21 17.64
C ILE A 596 7.84 -14.21 16.49
N ARG A 597 7.01 -15.25 16.64
CA ARG A 597 6.70 -16.20 15.56
C ARG A 597 6.14 -15.51 14.33
N THR A 598 5.24 -14.57 14.54
CA THR A 598 4.62 -13.77 13.46
C THR A 598 5.64 -12.90 12.75
N ALA A 599 6.46 -12.15 13.52
CA ALA A 599 7.52 -11.31 12.96
C ALA A 599 8.59 -12.14 12.24
N GLY A 600 8.99 -13.29 12.80
CA GLY A 600 9.93 -14.20 12.15
C GLY A 600 9.41 -14.79 10.85
N SER A 601 8.11 -15.11 10.81
CA SER A 601 7.46 -15.60 9.57
C SER A 601 7.44 -14.54 8.47
N LEU A 602 7.22 -13.27 8.84
CA LEU A 602 7.33 -12.13 7.92
C LEU A 602 8.78 -11.97 7.42
N LYS A 603 9.75 -11.95 8.31
CA LYS A 603 11.18 -11.77 7.97
C LYS A 603 11.72 -12.89 7.09
N LEU A 604 11.18 -14.10 7.22
CA LEU A 604 11.52 -15.26 6.37
C LEU A 604 10.69 -15.34 5.07
N GLY A 605 9.87 -14.34 4.76
CA GLY A 605 9.06 -14.30 3.54
C GLY A 605 8.00 -15.42 3.45
N LYS A 606 7.61 -16.05 4.59
CA LYS A 606 6.58 -17.11 4.59
C LYS A 606 5.19 -16.58 4.30
N VAL A 607 4.93 -15.33 4.64
CA VAL A 607 3.67 -14.61 4.40
C VAL A 607 3.96 -13.18 3.99
N GLN A 608 3.19 -12.67 3.03
CA GLN A 608 3.29 -11.26 2.62
C GLN A 608 2.80 -10.33 3.72
N ALA A 609 3.55 -9.27 3.97
CA ALA A 609 3.26 -8.31 5.03
C ALA A 609 1.90 -7.62 4.83
N SER A 610 1.58 -7.18 3.61
CA SER A 610 0.32 -6.51 3.29
C SER A 610 -0.91 -7.40 3.54
N VAL A 611 -0.81 -8.69 3.25
CA VAL A 611 -1.90 -9.66 3.48
C VAL A 611 -2.13 -9.86 4.98
N LEU A 612 -1.06 -10.04 5.75
CA LEU A 612 -1.14 -10.23 7.20
C LEU A 612 -1.64 -8.95 7.89
N VAL A 613 -1.04 -7.79 7.64
CA VAL A 613 -1.44 -6.50 8.22
C VAL A 613 -2.91 -6.21 7.94
N ARG A 614 -3.39 -6.48 6.72
CA ARG A 614 -4.80 -6.30 6.36
C ARG A 614 -5.73 -7.19 7.19
N SER A 615 -5.33 -8.43 7.49
CA SER A 615 -6.11 -9.34 8.32
C SER A 615 -6.17 -8.89 9.79
N LEU A 616 -5.08 -8.30 10.30
CA LEU A 616 -4.99 -7.79 11.68
C LEU A 616 -5.76 -6.47 11.86
N LEU A 617 -5.70 -5.55 10.88
CA LEU A 617 -6.32 -4.22 10.97
C LEU A 617 -7.85 -4.20 10.97
N LYS A 618 -8.53 -5.20 10.41
CA LYS A 618 -9.98 -5.17 10.15
C LYS A 618 -10.84 -5.93 11.15
N SER A 619 -10.30 -6.40 12.25
CA SER A 619 -11.08 -7.12 13.26
C SER A 619 -11.90 -6.15 14.12
N GLU A 620 -13.23 -6.30 14.16
CA GLU A 620 -14.10 -5.60 15.14
C GLU A 620 -13.76 -6.01 16.59
N ARG A 621 -13.25 -7.23 16.77
CA ARG A 621 -12.73 -7.75 18.03
C ARG A 621 -11.31 -8.26 17.77
N PRO A 622 -10.28 -7.42 18.00
CA PRO A 622 -8.91 -7.82 17.81
C PRO A 622 -8.56 -9.08 18.57
N SER A 623 -7.86 -10.03 17.93
CA SER A 623 -7.32 -11.23 18.61
C SER A 623 -6.33 -10.82 19.70
N GLY A 624 -6.05 -11.74 20.63
CA GLY A 624 -5.03 -11.52 21.68
C GLY A 624 -3.68 -11.07 21.07
N LEU A 625 -3.26 -11.73 19.99
CA LEU A 625 -2.06 -11.35 19.21
C LEU A 625 -2.13 -9.91 18.71
N THR A 626 -3.22 -9.53 18.07
CA THR A 626 -3.39 -8.15 17.54
C THR A 626 -3.36 -7.12 18.66
N GLN A 627 -4.02 -7.41 19.79
CA GLN A 627 -4.00 -6.54 20.95
C GLN A 627 -2.60 -6.38 21.52
N ALA A 628 -1.83 -7.46 21.64
CA ALA A 628 -0.46 -7.42 22.13
C ALA A 628 0.47 -6.61 21.23
N ILE A 629 0.37 -6.77 19.90
CA ILE A 629 1.12 -5.97 18.94
C ILE A 629 0.75 -4.48 19.05
N ILE A 630 -0.54 -4.15 19.24
CA ILE A 630 -1.00 -2.78 19.45
C ILE A 630 -0.43 -2.20 20.75
N GLU A 631 -0.35 -2.98 21.84
CA GLU A 631 0.24 -2.48 23.12
C GLU A 631 1.72 -2.11 22.94
N VAL A 632 2.51 -2.96 22.27
CA VAL A 632 3.90 -2.62 21.91
C VAL A 632 3.94 -1.37 21.01
N GLY A 633 3.04 -1.30 20.05
CA GLY A 633 2.94 -0.16 19.15
C GLY A 633 2.58 1.15 19.84
N ARG A 634 1.74 1.12 20.89
CA ARG A 634 1.43 2.29 21.74
C ARG A 634 2.67 2.85 22.41
N ILE A 635 3.51 1.96 22.96
CA ILE A 635 4.76 2.33 23.61
C ILE A 635 5.71 2.96 22.59
N ASN A 636 5.96 2.27 21.48
CA ASN A 636 6.90 2.74 20.45
C ASN A 636 6.42 4.01 19.73
N LYS A 637 5.12 4.13 19.47
CA LYS A 637 4.53 5.37 18.94
C LYS A 637 4.73 6.53 19.92
N THR A 638 4.62 6.29 21.23
CA THR A 638 4.85 7.33 22.23
C THR A 638 6.33 7.74 22.29
N LEU A 639 7.26 6.77 22.25
CA LEU A 639 8.69 7.07 22.12
C LEU A 639 8.99 7.92 20.88
N TYR A 640 8.39 7.57 19.75
CA TYR A 640 8.48 8.35 18.53
C TYR A 640 7.90 9.77 18.69
N LEU A 641 6.71 9.90 19.29
CA LEU A 641 6.08 11.22 19.53
C LEU A 641 6.93 12.09 20.45
N LEU A 642 7.51 11.53 21.51
CA LEU A 642 8.41 12.25 22.42
C LEU A 642 9.68 12.72 21.68
N ASN A 643 10.25 11.91 20.80
CA ASN A 643 11.37 12.33 19.95
C ASN A 643 10.94 13.43 18.97
N TYR A 644 9.76 13.30 18.36
CA TYR A 644 9.25 14.23 17.37
C TYR A 644 8.97 15.61 17.93
N ILE A 645 8.48 15.73 19.17
CA ILE A 645 8.24 17.03 19.82
C ILE A 645 9.53 17.67 20.36
N ASP A 646 10.48 16.87 20.81
CA ASP A 646 11.68 17.32 21.47
C ASP A 646 12.81 17.75 20.52
N ASP A 647 12.89 17.13 19.33
CA ASP A 647 14.02 17.26 18.41
C ASP A 647 13.59 17.84 17.06
N GLU A 648 13.99 19.12 16.81
CA GLU A 648 13.71 19.79 15.54
C GLU A 648 14.52 19.19 14.39
N ASP A 649 15.76 18.80 14.62
CA ASP A 649 16.62 18.23 13.59
C ASP A 649 16.08 16.88 13.12
N TYR A 650 15.49 16.11 14.02
CA TYR A 650 14.77 14.88 13.68
C TYR A 650 13.56 15.15 12.78
N ARG A 651 12.73 16.14 13.08
CA ARG A 651 11.61 16.55 12.22
C ARG A 651 12.11 17.02 10.86
N ARG A 652 13.21 17.76 10.81
CA ARG A 652 13.85 18.28 9.60
C ARG A 652 14.41 17.16 8.74
N ARG A 653 15.04 16.16 9.35
CA ARG A 653 15.53 14.95 8.66
C ARG A 653 14.38 14.20 7.99
N ILE A 654 13.25 14.01 8.68
CA ILE A 654 12.06 13.37 8.12
C ILE A 654 11.58 14.16 6.89
N LEU A 655 11.43 15.48 7.00
CA LEU A 655 10.96 16.32 5.91
C LEU A 655 11.91 16.28 4.71
N THR A 656 13.22 16.36 4.96
CA THR A 656 14.25 16.30 3.90
C THR A 656 14.17 14.99 3.12
N GLN A 657 14.04 13.85 3.82
CA GLN A 657 13.96 12.56 3.16
C GLN A 657 12.64 12.39 2.35
N LEU A 658 11.53 12.90 2.84
CA LEU A 658 10.27 12.91 2.09
C LEU A 658 10.37 13.79 0.83
N ASN A 659 11.00 14.96 0.93
CA ASN A 659 11.23 15.86 -0.20
C ASN A 659 12.13 15.22 -1.28
N ARG A 660 13.12 14.40 -0.90
CA ARG A 660 13.91 13.59 -1.85
C ARG A 660 13.01 12.66 -2.66
N GLY A 661 12.07 11.98 -2.01
CA GLY A 661 11.08 11.12 -2.65
C GLY A 661 10.18 11.89 -3.63
N GLU A 662 9.61 13.04 -3.21
CA GLU A 662 8.76 13.89 -4.07
C GLU A 662 9.53 14.45 -5.27
N SER A 663 10.76 14.90 -5.09
CA SER A 663 11.60 15.42 -6.17
C SER A 663 11.96 14.32 -7.17
N ARG A 664 12.20 13.09 -6.69
CA ARG A 664 12.41 11.92 -7.56
C ARG A 664 11.14 11.57 -8.37
N HIS A 665 9.95 11.75 -7.79
CA HIS A 665 8.69 11.59 -8.54
C HIS A 665 8.57 12.62 -9.70
N ALA A 666 9.12 13.82 -9.57
CA ALA A 666 9.14 14.79 -10.66
C ALA A 666 9.99 14.28 -11.84
N VAL A 667 11.17 13.72 -11.58
CA VAL A 667 12.01 13.10 -12.64
C VAL A 667 11.28 11.92 -13.29
N ALA A 668 10.66 11.05 -12.49
CA ALA A 668 9.90 9.91 -13.02
C ALA A 668 8.73 10.36 -13.92
N ARG A 669 8.04 11.45 -13.57
CA ARG A 669 6.99 12.04 -14.43
C ARG A 669 7.55 12.63 -15.71
N ALA A 670 8.71 13.26 -15.68
CA ALA A 670 9.38 13.76 -16.87
C ALA A 670 9.73 12.61 -17.83
N ILE A 671 10.21 11.49 -17.30
CA ILE A 671 10.47 10.28 -18.08
C ILE A 671 9.18 9.70 -18.66
N CYS A 672 8.12 9.55 -17.87
CA CYS A 672 6.84 8.95 -18.28
C CYS A 672 5.93 9.94 -19.02
N HIS A 673 6.44 10.57 -20.06
CA HIS A 673 5.75 11.63 -20.80
C HIS A 673 4.69 11.13 -21.81
N GLY A 674 4.85 9.90 -22.31
CA GLY A 674 3.97 9.32 -23.31
C GLY A 674 2.54 9.08 -22.79
N GLN A 675 1.57 9.02 -23.69
CA GLN A 675 0.16 8.75 -23.37
C GLN A 675 -0.43 9.66 -22.27
N LYS A 676 0.06 10.89 -22.13
CA LYS A 676 -0.30 11.85 -21.05
C LYS A 676 -0.01 11.32 -19.65
N GLY A 677 0.95 10.42 -19.47
CA GLY A 677 1.25 9.74 -18.21
C GLY A 677 0.19 8.74 -17.76
N GLU A 678 -0.74 8.31 -18.62
CA GLU A 678 -1.78 7.33 -18.28
C GLU A 678 -1.28 5.89 -18.44
N ILE A 679 -1.53 5.03 -17.45
CA ILE A 679 -1.18 3.61 -17.54
C ILE A 679 -2.33 2.82 -18.16
N ARG A 680 -2.11 2.29 -19.38
CA ARG A 680 -3.14 1.59 -20.16
C ARG A 680 -3.05 0.05 -20.07
N LYS A 681 -2.22 -0.48 -19.20
CA LYS A 681 -2.12 -1.92 -18.95
C LYS A 681 -3.33 -2.42 -18.15
N ARG A 682 -3.93 -3.52 -18.58
CA ARG A 682 -5.14 -4.09 -17.95
C ARG A 682 -4.83 -5.02 -16.78
N TYR A 683 -3.69 -5.69 -16.81
CA TYR A 683 -3.28 -6.71 -15.84
C TYR A 683 -2.18 -6.17 -14.94
N THR A 684 -2.15 -6.64 -13.70
CA THR A 684 -1.16 -6.25 -12.69
C THR A 684 0.26 -6.46 -13.19
N ASP A 685 0.58 -7.63 -13.76
CA ASP A 685 1.92 -7.93 -14.28
C ASP A 685 2.41 -6.86 -15.27
N GLY A 686 1.53 -6.43 -16.22
CA GLY A 686 1.90 -5.40 -17.17
C GLY A 686 2.05 -4.01 -16.54
N GLN A 687 1.33 -3.72 -15.45
CA GLN A 687 1.46 -2.48 -14.69
C GLN A 687 2.78 -2.49 -13.89
N GLU A 688 3.11 -3.61 -13.26
CA GLU A 688 4.37 -3.84 -12.54
C GLU A 688 5.57 -3.74 -13.47
N ASP A 689 5.53 -4.37 -14.65
CA ASP A 689 6.58 -4.29 -15.66
C ASP A 689 6.82 -2.85 -16.10
N GLN A 690 5.75 -2.11 -16.41
CA GLN A 690 5.85 -0.74 -16.89
C GLN A 690 6.38 0.22 -15.82
N LEU A 691 5.87 0.13 -14.60
CA LEU A 691 6.28 1.00 -13.50
C LEU A 691 7.64 0.59 -12.93
N GLY A 692 7.95 -0.70 -12.93
CA GLY A 692 9.30 -1.19 -12.62
C GLY A 692 10.33 -0.66 -13.63
N ALA A 693 10.03 -0.70 -14.94
CA ALA A 693 10.89 -0.11 -15.96
C ALA A 693 11.08 1.40 -15.74
N LEU A 694 10.00 2.13 -15.37
CA LEU A 694 10.09 3.55 -15.01
C LEU A 694 11.04 3.77 -13.81
N GLY A 695 10.95 2.91 -12.79
CA GLY A 695 11.82 2.97 -11.61
C GLY A 695 13.30 2.76 -11.95
N LEU A 696 13.58 1.75 -12.78
CA LEU A 696 14.94 1.42 -13.25
C LEU A 696 15.53 2.55 -14.08
N VAL A 697 14.78 3.09 -15.06
CA VAL A 697 15.24 4.20 -15.89
C VAL A 697 15.45 5.47 -15.06
N THR A 698 14.59 5.72 -14.05
CA THR A 698 14.78 6.84 -13.12
C THR A 698 16.07 6.66 -12.31
N ASN A 699 16.37 5.44 -11.85
CA ASN A 699 17.65 5.15 -11.16
C ASN A 699 18.86 5.29 -12.10
N ALA A 700 18.73 4.90 -13.36
CA ALA A 700 19.79 5.13 -14.35
C ALA A 700 20.10 6.62 -14.52
N VAL A 701 19.09 7.49 -14.54
CA VAL A 701 19.25 8.95 -14.56
C VAL A 701 19.95 9.45 -13.29
N VAL A 702 19.51 9.00 -12.12
CA VAL A 702 20.11 9.39 -10.83
C VAL A 702 21.56 8.95 -10.77
N LEU A 703 21.87 7.71 -11.15
CA LEU A 703 23.22 7.15 -11.14
C LEU A 703 24.14 7.90 -12.11
N TRP A 704 23.68 8.16 -13.33
CA TRP A 704 24.42 8.92 -14.32
C TRP A 704 24.78 10.33 -13.80
N ASN A 705 23.80 11.03 -13.24
CA ASN A 705 24.01 12.33 -12.62
C ASN A 705 25.02 12.25 -11.47
N THR A 706 24.92 11.24 -10.62
CA THR A 706 25.85 11.08 -9.48
C THR A 706 27.30 10.89 -9.98
N ILE A 707 27.51 10.06 -11.01
CA ILE A 707 28.83 9.83 -11.60
C ILE A 707 29.41 11.14 -12.17
N TYR A 708 28.62 11.86 -12.96
CA TYR A 708 29.08 13.09 -13.61
C TYR A 708 29.20 14.28 -12.64
N MET A 709 28.35 14.36 -11.61
CA MET A 709 28.52 15.33 -10.52
C MET A 709 29.81 15.08 -9.73
N GLN A 710 30.13 13.80 -9.45
CA GLN A 710 31.38 13.44 -8.83
C GLN A 710 32.57 13.89 -9.70
N ALA A 711 32.54 13.62 -11.00
CA ALA A 711 33.57 14.04 -11.93
C ALA A 711 33.70 15.58 -12.02
N ALA A 712 32.58 16.31 -12.00
CA ALA A 712 32.56 17.76 -11.96
C ALA A 712 33.17 18.34 -10.68
N LEU A 713 32.86 17.74 -9.50
CA LEU A 713 33.48 18.12 -8.23
C LEU A 713 34.99 17.91 -8.24
N ASP A 714 35.44 16.78 -8.77
CA ASP A 714 36.85 16.46 -8.85
C ASP A 714 37.58 17.41 -9.83
N HIS A 715 36.92 17.78 -10.92
CA HIS A 715 37.42 18.78 -11.87
C HIS A 715 37.57 20.17 -11.22
N LEU A 716 36.53 20.64 -10.50
CA LEU A 716 36.57 21.92 -9.78
C LEU A 716 37.67 21.96 -8.72
N ARG A 717 37.84 20.86 -7.97
CA ARG A 717 38.95 20.73 -7.01
C ARG A 717 40.32 20.81 -7.69
N ALA A 718 40.46 20.18 -8.86
CA ALA A 718 41.71 20.23 -9.65
C ALA A 718 42.00 21.65 -10.20
N GLN A 719 40.97 22.46 -10.43
CA GLN A 719 41.10 23.89 -10.78
C GLN A 719 41.42 24.80 -9.60
N GLY A 720 41.45 24.27 -8.36
CA GLY A 720 41.72 25.04 -7.15
C GLY A 720 40.52 25.70 -6.51
N GLU A 721 39.28 25.34 -6.89
CA GLU A 721 38.07 25.83 -6.24
C GLU A 721 37.95 25.23 -4.83
N THR A 722 37.68 26.09 -3.86
CA THR A 722 37.40 25.67 -2.47
C THR A 722 35.94 25.30 -2.33
N LEU A 723 35.69 24.01 -2.13
CA LEU A 723 34.33 23.45 -2.01
C LEU A 723 33.99 23.19 -0.54
N ASN A 724 32.80 23.60 -0.10
CA ASN A 724 32.31 23.33 1.26
C ASN A 724 31.63 21.97 1.29
N ASP A 725 32.02 21.10 2.22
CA ASP A 725 31.43 19.76 2.38
C ASP A 725 29.94 19.81 2.76
N GLU A 726 29.49 20.85 3.49
CA GLU A 726 28.08 21.04 3.81
C GLU A 726 27.25 21.34 2.54
N ASP A 727 27.80 22.14 1.61
CA ASP A 727 27.15 22.42 0.34
C ASP A 727 27.13 21.16 -0.56
N ILE A 728 28.20 20.37 -0.56
CA ILE A 728 28.27 19.09 -1.31
C ILE A 728 27.19 18.12 -0.79
N ALA A 729 27.01 18.02 0.53
CA ALA A 729 25.97 17.16 1.14
C ALA A 729 24.54 17.57 0.78
N ARG A 730 24.34 18.82 0.37
CA ARG A 730 23.04 19.36 -0.05
C ARG A 730 22.77 19.30 -1.56
N LEU A 731 23.75 18.88 -2.36
CA LEU A 731 23.57 18.66 -3.80
C LEU A 731 22.55 17.55 -4.07
N SER A 732 21.86 17.64 -5.20
CA SER A 732 20.84 16.66 -5.60
C SER A 732 21.07 16.15 -7.02
N PRO A 733 21.10 14.82 -7.25
CA PRO A 733 21.27 14.22 -8.57
C PRO A 733 19.97 14.17 -9.39
N LEU A 734 18.96 14.95 -9.03
CA LEU A 734 17.62 14.90 -9.65
C LEU A 734 17.43 15.92 -10.76
N CYS A 735 18.49 16.65 -11.15
CA CYS A 735 18.47 17.53 -12.33
C CYS A 735 18.38 16.69 -13.62
N HIS A 736 17.65 17.20 -14.61
CA HIS A 736 17.45 16.49 -15.88
C HIS A 736 17.38 17.43 -17.11
N GLY A 737 17.69 18.71 -16.95
CA GLY A 737 17.65 19.68 -18.05
C GLY A 737 18.67 19.42 -19.15
N HIS A 738 19.77 18.74 -18.85
CA HIS A 738 20.81 18.32 -19.79
C HIS A 738 20.53 16.96 -20.44
N ILE A 739 19.47 16.25 -20.02
CA ILE A 739 19.09 14.93 -20.54
C ILE A 739 17.93 15.11 -21.54
N ASN A 740 18.17 14.75 -22.79
CA ASN A 740 17.12 14.74 -23.79
C ASN A 740 16.28 13.46 -23.66
N MET A 741 15.05 13.61 -23.21
CA MET A 741 14.08 12.51 -23.03
C MET A 741 13.14 12.34 -24.23
N LEU A 742 13.14 13.29 -25.18
CA LEU A 742 12.14 13.42 -26.22
C LEU A 742 12.75 13.39 -27.62
N GLY A 743 12.22 12.53 -28.48
CA GLY A 743 12.32 12.68 -29.93
C GLY A 743 13.57 12.14 -30.61
N HIS A 744 14.69 12.00 -29.94
CA HIS A 744 15.90 11.44 -30.52
C HIS A 744 16.25 10.09 -29.87
N TYR A 745 16.11 9.01 -30.65
CA TYR A 745 16.27 7.64 -30.13
C TYR A 745 17.43 6.94 -30.85
N SER A 746 18.65 7.45 -30.60
CA SER A 746 19.89 6.81 -31.02
C SER A 746 20.39 5.85 -29.95
N PHE A 747 20.66 4.62 -30.33
CA PHE A 747 21.29 3.62 -29.43
C PHE A 747 22.76 3.43 -29.79
N THR A 748 23.47 4.55 -29.89
CA THR A 748 24.90 4.58 -30.22
C THR A 748 25.69 4.98 -28.98
N LEU A 749 26.63 4.16 -28.58
CA LEU A 749 27.52 4.48 -27.47
C LEU A 749 28.72 5.28 -27.98
N ALA A 750 29.07 6.37 -27.32
CA ALA A 750 30.24 7.15 -27.67
C ALA A 750 31.52 6.29 -27.56
N GLU A 751 32.44 6.45 -28.49
CA GLU A 751 33.67 5.62 -28.56
C GLU A 751 34.52 5.71 -27.27
N LEU A 752 34.55 6.87 -26.61
CA LEU A 752 35.22 7.05 -25.35
C LEU A 752 34.60 6.18 -24.23
N VAL A 753 33.26 6.10 -24.22
CA VAL A 753 32.54 5.31 -23.21
C VAL A 753 32.73 3.81 -23.44
N THR A 754 32.81 3.35 -24.70
CA THR A 754 33.14 1.94 -24.99
C THR A 754 34.53 1.53 -24.49
N LYS A 755 35.44 2.52 -24.34
CA LYS A 755 36.79 2.35 -23.77
C LYS A 755 36.81 2.51 -22.24
N GLY A 756 35.68 2.69 -21.58
CA GLY A 756 35.58 2.83 -20.12
C GLY A 756 35.82 4.24 -19.59
N HIS A 757 35.85 5.25 -20.46
CA HIS A 757 36.02 6.67 -20.06
C HIS A 757 34.65 7.37 -19.97
N LEU A 758 34.57 8.41 -19.14
CA LEU A 758 33.42 9.30 -19.12
C LEU A 758 33.41 10.22 -20.35
N ARG A 759 32.26 10.74 -20.73
CA ARG A 759 32.12 11.83 -21.67
C ARG A 759 32.85 13.05 -21.12
N PRO A 760 33.48 13.87 -21.97
CA PRO A 760 34.13 15.11 -21.50
C PRO A 760 33.05 16.02 -20.86
N LEU A 761 33.44 16.66 -19.75
CA LEU A 761 32.65 17.74 -19.17
C LEU A 761 32.57 18.91 -20.15
N LYS A 762 31.53 19.72 -20.08
CA LYS A 762 31.46 20.95 -20.89
C LYS A 762 32.60 21.90 -20.51
N GLU A 763 33.21 22.54 -21.50
CA GLU A 763 34.09 23.66 -21.26
C GLU A 763 33.30 24.94 -20.94
N ALA A 764 33.79 25.74 -20.00
CA ALA A 764 33.11 26.95 -19.53
C ALA A 764 32.79 27.98 -20.65
N SER A 765 33.49 27.90 -21.81
CA SER A 765 33.28 28.79 -22.99
C SER A 765 32.07 28.39 -23.85
N GLU A 766 31.52 27.18 -23.74
CA GLU A 766 30.39 26.74 -24.53
C GLU A 766 29.05 27.09 -23.87
N ALA A 767 29.03 27.46 -22.60
CA ALA A 767 27.83 27.81 -21.84
C ALA A 767 27.24 29.17 -22.25
N GLU A 768 28.00 30.10 -22.80
CA GLU A 768 27.55 31.42 -23.21
C GLU A 768 26.88 31.45 -24.60
N ASN A 769 26.98 30.38 -25.40
CA ASN A 769 26.44 30.35 -26.79
C ASN A 769 25.06 29.68 -26.91
N VAL A 770 24.42 29.26 -25.83
CA VAL A 770 23.11 28.54 -25.84
C VAL A 770 22.02 29.32 -25.07
N ALA A 771 22.28 30.56 -24.63
CA ALA A 771 21.29 31.40 -23.94
C ALA A 771 20.45 32.25 -24.90
#